data_2663aeb6535cb19ef156327507cc4c71
#
_entry.id   2663aeb6535cb19ef156327507cc4c71
#
_cell.length_a   1.000
_cell.length_b   1.000
_cell.length_c   1.000
_cell.angle_alpha   90.00
_cell.angle_beta   90.00
_cell.angle_gamma   90.00
#
_symmetry.space_group_name_H-M   'P 1'
#
loop_
_entity.id
_entity.type
_entity.pdbx_description
1 polymer ?
#
loop_
_entity_poly.entity_id
_entity_poly.type
_entity_poly.pdbx_seq_one_letter_code
_entity_poly.pdbx_strand_id
1 'polypeptide(L)'
;MSNFKITIDGRQVEAEPGMTVLQAAKKAGIFIPSLCAHDELEPYGACRLCVVEIDGMRGTPTSCTTPVADGMVVRTTSEQLETQRRRTIELMMSSHPSPCLVCESREECESEKKTPTRATSATRCGSCSNRPGCELRKMALGTYVRDIGLPMIYDPSKVERDDPFIDKDHNLCVLCGRCFRVCEKIHSKPAISIANRGKKARISAAFGRSWSSEECLFCGACIDACPTGCLTDRWGKWFGEPDKVVESRCAMCPKHCKINLRIKGGKIISAGMVALNKESAICPLGRFALPQIINAPTRLRRAAVRRGKEQVPASPEDAVEKLFEILSENKGSLLVISNKGATYESRKAMRAIAGEFGGKEIEMPLDSSAADLPADVLADLENGKYAAVLVYGNYITPQIAKKIPHLAVCDVLKKPVQKLAEVVMPISLFAETSGTIGDADGKKIAVTAAVASAGEQRPLNGYMCDVCKKTAADVKKYDFELEPLPADFKSPTEDKSALPNRFLGHFFADYAPDLQMLGLKKSDERLAADAAKNSDGFEILENKMLVPNFHELTVKAPEAAKFAKPGQFAILMANSNSERSPFTLIDWNADEGWVKFIIEEVGRSSAEIASLQKGDRLAVLSGPLGTPLDMEQFKPGSKALLLGGCYGIAAIYSIARELKKRGVKVVSAIEASSSYMLYYKDKLSEVSDELMVFTRDGSEGRKGGCINAMQERGGEFDEIIAVGCVFMMKQCASKAPVSDSIDMFCSLNPIMVDGTGMCGACRVTVGGETKFACVEGPFFRLDKVDFDELSKRRSAYRLLEVEAMPRHLNSKCYQSK
;
A
#
# COMPACT_ATOMS: atom_id res chain seq x y z
N MET A 1 -9.32 -37.76 -29.61
CA MET A 1 -10.74 -37.41 -29.63
C MET A 1 -10.87 -36.24 -30.63
N SER A 2 -11.83 -36.28 -31.57
CA SER A 2 -12.06 -35.18 -32.53
C SER A 2 -12.54 -33.94 -31.79
N ASN A 3 -12.02 -32.75 -32.18
CA ASN A 3 -12.51 -31.47 -31.67
C ASN A 3 -13.98 -31.27 -32.09
N PHE A 4 -14.77 -30.63 -31.21
CA PHE A 4 -16.12 -30.18 -31.55
C PHE A 4 -16.04 -28.92 -32.42
N LYS A 5 -16.99 -28.76 -33.34
CA LYS A 5 -17.17 -27.53 -34.12
C LYS A 5 -18.41 -26.80 -33.57
N ILE A 6 -18.19 -25.64 -32.99
CA ILE A 6 -19.25 -24.78 -32.44
C ILE A 6 -19.26 -23.44 -33.16
N THR A 7 -20.36 -22.76 -33.15
CA THR A 7 -20.47 -21.40 -33.70
C THR A 7 -20.69 -20.40 -32.59
N ILE A 8 -19.84 -19.38 -32.46
CA ILE A 8 -19.97 -18.31 -31.50
C ILE A 8 -20.06 -16.98 -32.27
N ASP A 9 -21.16 -16.27 -32.13
CA ASP A 9 -21.46 -15.00 -32.85
C ASP A 9 -21.19 -15.09 -34.36
N GLY A 10 -21.60 -16.20 -34.96
CA GLY A 10 -21.43 -16.47 -36.39
C GLY A 10 -20.02 -16.95 -36.82
N ARG A 11 -19.06 -17.04 -35.88
CA ARG A 11 -17.71 -17.56 -36.13
C ARG A 11 -17.60 -19.03 -35.77
N GLN A 12 -17.06 -19.85 -36.63
CA GLN A 12 -16.74 -21.23 -36.30
C GLN A 12 -15.53 -21.30 -35.42
N VAL A 13 -15.65 -22.05 -34.32
CA VAL A 13 -14.64 -22.22 -33.26
C VAL A 13 -14.45 -23.72 -33.03
N GLU A 14 -13.19 -24.16 -33.05
CA GLU A 14 -12.85 -25.50 -32.61
C GLU A 14 -12.68 -25.55 -31.09
N ALA A 15 -13.37 -26.48 -30.47
CA ALA A 15 -13.36 -26.66 -29.01
C ALA A 15 -13.07 -28.14 -28.69
N GLU A 16 -12.29 -28.35 -27.64
CA GLU A 16 -11.97 -29.69 -27.13
C GLU A 16 -13.12 -30.21 -26.28
N PRO A 17 -13.43 -31.51 -26.32
CA PRO A 17 -14.38 -32.13 -25.38
C PRO A 17 -14.01 -31.81 -23.92
N GLY A 18 -15.00 -31.38 -23.12
CA GLY A 18 -14.80 -31.00 -21.72
C GLY A 18 -14.53 -29.51 -21.50
N MET A 19 -14.23 -28.72 -22.53
CA MET A 19 -14.19 -27.26 -22.39
C MET A 19 -15.58 -26.69 -22.09
N THR A 20 -15.62 -25.56 -21.41
CA THR A 20 -16.82 -24.75 -21.27
C THR A 20 -16.94 -23.78 -22.45
N VAL A 21 -18.14 -23.26 -22.69
CA VAL A 21 -18.37 -22.22 -23.71
C VAL A 21 -17.49 -20.99 -23.48
N LEU A 22 -17.26 -20.60 -22.22
CA LEU A 22 -16.38 -19.47 -21.88
C LEU A 22 -14.92 -19.74 -22.28
N GLN A 23 -14.42 -20.96 -22.03
CA GLN A 23 -13.06 -21.35 -22.43
C GLN A 23 -12.88 -21.37 -23.93
N ALA A 24 -13.86 -21.93 -24.66
CA ALA A 24 -13.85 -21.96 -26.12
C ALA A 24 -13.89 -20.55 -26.72
N ALA A 25 -14.76 -19.66 -26.19
CA ALA A 25 -14.85 -18.26 -26.60
C ALA A 25 -13.51 -17.53 -26.39
N LYS A 26 -12.89 -17.74 -25.22
CA LYS A 26 -11.60 -17.12 -24.89
C LYS A 26 -10.48 -17.59 -25.81
N LYS A 27 -10.41 -18.89 -26.11
CA LYS A 27 -9.45 -19.47 -27.05
C LYS A 27 -9.60 -18.87 -28.46
N ALA A 28 -10.83 -18.52 -28.85
CA ALA A 28 -11.16 -17.85 -30.09
C ALA A 28 -11.03 -16.32 -30.05
N GLY A 29 -10.58 -15.74 -28.94
CA GLY A 29 -10.45 -14.29 -28.79
C GLY A 29 -11.79 -13.55 -28.64
N ILE A 30 -12.88 -14.26 -28.31
CA ILE A 30 -14.20 -13.70 -28.08
C ILE A 30 -14.38 -13.39 -26.60
N PHE A 31 -14.64 -12.12 -26.27
CA PHE A 31 -14.78 -11.67 -24.89
C PHE A 31 -16.20 -11.92 -24.36
N ILE A 32 -16.30 -12.67 -23.27
CA ILE A 32 -17.52 -12.82 -22.47
C ILE A 32 -17.23 -12.30 -21.06
N PRO A 33 -17.97 -11.31 -20.53
CA PRO A 33 -17.69 -10.74 -19.22
C PRO A 33 -17.90 -11.75 -18.10
N SER A 34 -16.97 -11.82 -17.15
CA SER A 34 -17.13 -12.63 -15.94
C SER A 34 -16.28 -12.10 -14.79
N LEU A 35 -16.71 -12.32 -13.54
CA LEU A 35 -15.95 -11.96 -12.33
C LEU A 35 -15.60 -13.17 -11.47
N CYS A 36 -16.40 -14.25 -11.49
CA CYS A 36 -16.13 -15.43 -10.68
C CYS A 36 -15.29 -16.49 -11.40
N ALA A 37 -15.26 -16.49 -12.74
CA ALA A 37 -14.42 -17.40 -13.52
C ALA A 37 -12.97 -16.96 -13.50
N HIS A 38 -12.06 -17.94 -13.47
CA HIS A 38 -10.62 -17.78 -13.59
C HIS A 38 -10.06 -19.01 -14.30
N ASP A 39 -9.09 -18.82 -15.17
CA ASP A 39 -8.59 -19.91 -16.04
C ASP A 39 -8.04 -21.10 -15.28
N GLU A 40 -7.45 -20.82 -14.13
CA GLU A 40 -6.83 -21.84 -13.30
C GLU A 40 -7.73 -22.37 -12.18
N LEU A 41 -9.02 -21.97 -12.11
CA LEU A 41 -9.97 -22.42 -11.11
C LEU A 41 -11.16 -23.10 -11.75
N GLU A 42 -11.69 -24.11 -11.04
CA GLU A 42 -12.89 -24.80 -11.46
C GLU A 42 -14.07 -23.83 -11.69
N PRO A 43 -14.97 -24.10 -12.63
CA PRO A 43 -16.15 -23.29 -12.87
C PRO A 43 -17.01 -23.10 -11.62
N TYR A 44 -17.60 -21.91 -11.45
CA TYR A 44 -18.38 -21.59 -10.26
C TYR A 44 -19.79 -21.06 -10.53
N GLY A 45 -19.98 -20.23 -11.59
CA GLY A 45 -21.29 -19.75 -12.04
C GLY A 45 -21.96 -18.71 -11.13
N ALA A 46 -21.26 -18.15 -10.11
CA ALA A 46 -21.87 -17.30 -9.09
C ALA A 46 -22.20 -15.88 -9.57
N CYS A 47 -21.34 -15.23 -10.35
CA CYS A 47 -21.47 -13.80 -10.67
C CYS A 47 -22.57 -13.50 -11.71
N ARG A 48 -23.01 -14.48 -12.48
CA ARG A 48 -24.08 -14.39 -13.52
C ARG A 48 -23.81 -13.34 -14.62
N LEU A 49 -22.56 -12.95 -14.83
CA LEU A 49 -22.18 -12.01 -15.91
C LEU A 49 -21.93 -12.71 -17.24
N CYS A 50 -21.44 -13.94 -17.20
CA CYS A 50 -21.07 -14.72 -18.38
C CYS A 50 -22.27 -15.42 -19.07
N VAL A 51 -23.47 -14.90 -18.89
CA VAL A 51 -24.69 -15.43 -19.54
C VAL A 51 -24.60 -15.31 -21.06
N VAL A 52 -25.08 -16.33 -21.76
CA VAL A 52 -25.14 -16.43 -23.22
C VAL A 52 -26.50 -16.99 -23.65
N GLU A 53 -26.87 -16.82 -24.91
CA GLU A 53 -27.95 -17.55 -25.53
C GLU A 53 -27.40 -18.71 -26.34
N ILE A 54 -28.02 -19.87 -26.25
CA ILE A 54 -27.61 -21.10 -26.96
C ILE A 54 -28.85 -21.64 -27.68
N ASP A 55 -28.75 -21.85 -28.98
CA ASP A 55 -29.86 -22.36 -29.77
C ASP A 55 -30.31 -23.72 -29.22
N GLY A 56 -31.63 -23.89 -29.05
CA GLY A 56 -32.23 -25.09 -28.47
C GLY A 56 -32.20 -25.17 -26.94
N MET A 57 -31.52 -24.23 -26.23
CA MET A 57 -31.53 -24.14 -24.76
C MET A 57 -32.51 -23.06 -24.27
N ARG A 58 -33.23 -23.38 -23.20
CA ARG A 58 -34.15 -22.42 -22.56
C ARG A 58 -33.37 -21.45 -21.64
N GLY A 59 -33.68 -20.17 -21.77
CA GLY A 59 -33.13 -19.11 -20.91
C GLY A 59 -31.70 -18.72 -21.30
N THR A 60 -30.95 -18.15 -20.35
CA THR A 60 -29.60 -17.62 -20.56
C THR A 60 -28.61 -18.36 -19.66
N PRO A 61 -28.08 -19.51 -20.08
CA PRO A 61 -27.11 -20.29 -19.31
C PRO A 61 -25.80 -19.51 -19.10
N THR A 62 -25.06 -19.87 -18.06
CA THR A 62 -23.72 -19.32 -17.79
C THR A 62 -22.68 -20.02 -18.64
N SER A 63 -21.99 -19.29 -19.49
CA SER A 63 -20.96 -19.86 -20.37
C SER A 63 -19.79 -20.50 -19.60
N CYS A 64 -19.51 -20.06 -18.39
CA CYS A 64 -18.41 -20.61 -17.58
C CYS A 64 -18.70 -22.02 -17.01
N THR A 65 -19.97 -22.44 -16.94
CA THR A 65 -20.38 -23.74 -16.41
C THR A 65 -21.05 -24.65 -17.46
N THR A 66 -21.30 -24.14 -18.65
CA THR A 66 -21.92 -24.91 -19.73
C THR A 66 -20.85 -25.58 -20.59
N PRO A 67 -20.79 -26.93 -20.61
CA PRO A 67 -19.88 -27.65 -21.48
C PRO A 67 -20.23 -27.42 -22.95
N VAL A 68 -19.22 -27.40 -23.80
CA VAL A 68 -19.43 -27.37 -25.26
C VAL A 68 -19.96 -28.70 -25.77
N ALA A 69 -20.82 -28.64 -26.82
CA ALA A 69 -21.28 -29.79 -27.57
C ALA A 69 -21.10 -29.51 -29.06
N ASP A 70 -20.89 -30.58 -29.84
CA ASP A 70 -20.70 -30.45 -31.30
C ASP A 70 -21.95 -29.84 -31.94
N GLY A 71 -21.75 -28.92 -32.89
CA GLY A 71 -22.80 -28.22 -33.59
C GLY A 71 -23.49 -27.09 -32.74
N MET A 72 -23.03 -26.84 -31.53
CA MET A 72 -23.60 -25.79 -30.67
C MET A 72 -23.52 -24.40 -31.30
N VAL A 73 -24.59 -23.63 -31.26
CA VAL A 73 -24.65 -22.23 -31.72
C VAL A 73 -24.88 -21.31 -30.53
N VAL A 74 -23.94 -20.39 -30.31
CA VAL A 74 -23.91 -19.48 -29.15
C VAL A 74 -23.94 -18.04 -29.60
N ARG A 75 -24.77 -17.24 -28.99
CA ARG A 75 -24.77 -15.77 -29.09
C ARG A 75 -24.28 -15.18 -27.76
N THR A 76 -23.25 -14.36 -27.85
CA THR A 76 -22.68 -13.70 -26.67
C THR A 76 -23.24 -12.31 -26.42
N THR A 77 -23.93 -11.73 -27.39
CA THR A 77 -24.48 -10.38 -27.36
C THR A 77 -25.93 -10.37 -27.83
N SER A 78 -26.84 -9.83 -27.05
CA SER A 78 -28.21 -9.46 -27.40
C SER A 78 -28.71 -8.41 -26.43
N GLU A 79 -29.79 -7.71 -26.72
CA GLU A 79 -30.41 -6.72 -25.84
C GLU A 79 -30.78 -7.32 -24.48
N GLN A 80 -31.27 -8.55 -24.48
CA GLN A 80 -31.59 -9.29 -23.27
C GLN A 80 -30.34 -9.56 -22.41
N LEU A 81 -29.25 -10.06 -23.02
CA LEU A 81 -28.01 -10.35 -22.33
C LEU A 81 -27.37 -9.08 -21.76
N GLU A 82 -27.33 -8.00 -22.53
CA GLU A 82 -26.79 -6.72 -22.07
C GLU A 82 -27.58 -6.13 -20.92
N THR A 83 -28.92 -6.22 -20.99
CA THR A 83 -29.81 -5.77 -19.91
C THR A 83 -29.57 -6.57 -18.63
N GLN A 84 -29.46 -7.91 -18.73
CA GLN A 84 -29.15 -8.76 -17.57
C GLN A 84 -27.78 -8.44 -16.96
N ARG A 85 -26.75 -8.26 -17.77
CA ARG A 85 -25.40 -7.90 -17.31
C ARG A 85 -25.37 -6.56 -16.63
N ARG A 86 -26.02 -5.54 -17.22
CA ARG A 86 -26.13 -4.21 -16.65
C ARG A 86 -26.81 -4.25 -15.27
N ARG A 87 -27.98 -4.91 -15.17
CA ARG A 87 -28.69 -5.08 -13.91
C ARG A 87 -27.86 -5.82 -12.86
N THR A 88 -27.12 -6.83 -13.26
CA THR A 88 -26.21 -7.57 -12.35
C THR A 88 -25.10 -6.67 -11.81
N ILE A 89 -24.51 -5.81 -12.64
CA ILE A 89 -23.49 -4.87 -12.21
C ILE A 89 -24.08 -3.77 -11.34
N GLU A 90 -25.24 -3.22 -11.66
CA GLU A 90 -25.96 -2.26 -10.82
C GLU A 90 -26.24 -2.82 -9.42
N LEU A 91 -26.63 -4.08 -9.31
CA LEU A 91 -26.79 -4.79 -8.03
C LEU A 91 -25.47 -4.88 -7.24
N MET A 92 -24.37 -5.19 -7.90
CA MET A 92 -23.05 -5.21 -7.23
C MET A 92 -22.62 -3.81 -6.80
N MET A 93 -22.87 -2.80 -7.63
CA MET A 93 -22.52 -1.40 -7.35
C MET A 93 -23.34 -0.79 -6.23
N SER A 94 -24.61 -1.19 -6.05
CA SER A 94 -25.46 -0.68 -4.97
C SER A 94 -24.95 -1.00 -3.56
N SER A 95 -24.13 -2.03 -3.42
CA SER A 95 -23.50 -2.43 -2.14
C SER A 95 -21.98 -2.21 -2.13
N HIS A 96 -21.41 -1.59 -3.15
CA HIS A 96 -19.97 -1.39 -3.29
C HIS A 96 -19.64 0.12 -3.36
N PRO A 97 -18.52 0.61 -2.76
CA PRO A 97 -18.16 2.04 -2.79
C PRO A 97 -17.67 2.47 -4.18
N SER A 98 -18.56 2.53 -5.14
CA SER A 98 -18.29 2.74 -6.56
C SER A 98 -18.84 4.03 -7.19
N PRO A 99 -19.10 5.14 -6.44
CA PRO A 99 -19.73 6.34 -7.01
C PRO A 99 -18.93 6.95 -8.17
N CYS A 100 -17.61 6.75 -8.20
CA CYS A 100 -16.78 7.25 -9.31
C CYS A 100 -17.13 6.62 -10.66
N LEU A 101 -17.75 5.43 -10.70
CA LEU A 101 -18.06 4.74 -11.95
C LEU A 101 -19.18 5.42 -12.73
N VAL A 102 -20.07 6.14 -12.04
CA VAL A 102 -21.19 6.89 -12.62
C VAL A 102 -21.01 8.42 -12.52
N CYS A 103 -19.82 8.88 -12.10
CA CYS A 103 -19.48 10.28 -11.96
C CYS A 103 -19.05 10.89 -13.30
N GLU A 104 -19.68 11.99 -13.71
CA GLU A 104 -19.36 12.71 -14.96
C GLU A 104 -17.96 13.33 -14.96
N SER A 105 -17.53 13.88 -13.81
CA SER A 105 -16.17 14.46 -13.65
C SER A 105 -15.08 13.42 -13.35
N ARG A 106 -15.32 12.13 -13.63
CA ARG A 106 -14.39 11.04 -13.24
C ARG A 106 -13.00 11.22 -13.83
N GLU A 107 -12.89 11.47 -15.12
CA GLU A 107 -11.60 11.52 -15.82
C GLU A 107 -10.74 12.68 -15.36
N GLU A 108 -11.32 13.86 -15.22
CA GLU A 108 -10.65 15.05 -14.70
C GLU A 108 -10.19 14.83 -13.24
N CYS A 109 -11.09 14.31 -12.38
CA CYS A 109 -10.75 14.00 -10.99
C CYS A 109 -9.64 12.93 -10.88
N GLU A 110 -9.62 11.96 -11.79
CA GLU A 110 -8.61 10.92 -11.84
C GLU A 110 -7.25 11.43 -12.30
N SER A 111 -7.19 12.39 -13.23
CA SER A 111 -5.95 13.01 -13.68
C SER A 111 -5.25 13.82 -12.59
N GLU A 112 -6.02 14.47 -11.71
CA GLU A 112 -5.49 15.24 -10.57
C GLU A 112 -5.07 14.35 -9.38
N LYS A 113 -5.65 13.16 -9.24
CA LYS A 113 -5.36 12.25 -8.13
C LYS A 113 -4.25 11.27 -8.47
N LYS A 114 -3.06 11.61 -8.08
CA LYS A 114 -1.88 10.77 -8.27
C LYS A 114 -1.64 9.74 -7.14
N THR A 115 -2.33 9.80 -6.00
CA THR A 115 -2.30 8.77 -4.94
C THR A 115 -3.67 8.15 -4.75
N PRO A 116 -3.81 6.87 -5.08
CA PRO A 116 -5.11 6.21 -5.03
C PRO A 116 -5.53 5.74 -3.64
N THR A 117 -4.61 5.63 -2.70
CA THR A 117 -4.80 4.77 -1.53
C THR A 117 -5.02 5.58 -0.25
N ARG A 118 -6.01 5.16 0.55
CA ARG A 118 -6.24 5.66 1.91
C ARG A 118 -5.81 4.64 2.95
N ALA A 119 -5.52 5.11 4.15
CA ALA A 119 -5.13 4.27 5.29
C ALA A 119 -6.23 3.31 5.75
N THR A 120 -7.46 3.60 5.40
CA THR A 120 -8.66 2.93 5.87
C THR A 120 -9.50 2.38 4.72
N SER A 121 -10.75 1.98 4.98
CA SER A 121 -11.67 1.45 3.98
C SER A 121 -11.78 2.36 2.76
N ALA A 122 -11.80 1.79 1.58
CA ALA A 122 -12.05 2.54 0.37
C ALA A 122 -13.47 3.09 0.36
N THR A 123 -13.62 4.40 0.26
CA THR A 123 -14.94 5.07 0.21
C THR A 123 -15.40 5.35 -1.21
N ARG A 124 -14.54 5.12 -2.19
CA ARG A 124 -14.80 5.31 -3.63
C ARG A 124 -13.67 4.70 -4.46
N CYS A 125 -13.90 4.44 -5.75
CA CYS A 125 -12.86 3.95 -6.67
C CYS A 125 -11.60 4.83 -6.69
N GLY A 126 -11.73 6.16 -6.58
CA GLY A 126 -10.60 7.08 -6.53
C GLY A 126 -9.69 6.95 -5.30
N SER A 127 -10.12 6.24 -4.25
CA SER A 127 -9.32 5.92 -3.06
C SER A 127 -8.99 4.43 -2.93
N CYS A 128 -9.39 3.60 -3.91
CA CYS A 128 -9.17 2.16 -3.92
C CYS A 128 -7.76 1.81 -4.41
N SER A 129 -7.06 0.97 -3.67
CA SER A 129 -5.70 0.52 -4.03
C SER A 129 -5.65 -0.34 -5.29
N ASN A 130 -6.70 -1.10 -5.57
CA ASN A 130 -6.78 -1.99 -6.74
C ASN A 130 -7.49 -1.35 -7.95
N ARG A 131 -7.67 -0.03 -7.95
CA ARG A 131 -8.39 0.67 -9.02
C ARG A 131 -7.92 0.32 -10.44
N PRO A 132 -6.61 0.29 -10.75
CA PRO A 132 -6.15 -0.02 -12.11
C PRO A 132 -6.42 -1.47 -12.51
N GLY A 133 -6.21 -2.43 -11.59
CA GLY A 133 -6.40 -3.86 -11.81
C GLY A 133 -7.84 -4.36 -11.60
N CYS A 134 -8.77 -3.50 -11.16
CA CYS A 134 -10.11 -3.92 -10.74
C CYS A 134 -10.97 -4.41 -11.92
N GLU A 135 -11.32 -5.70 -11.91
CA GLU A 135 -12.16 -6.31 -12.93
C GLU A 135 -13.61 -5.80 -12.86
N LEU A 136 -14.16 -5.55 -11.65
CA LEU A 136 -15.49 -4.95 -11.51
C LEU A 136 -15.56 -3.58 -12.21
N ARG A 137 -14.53 -2.75 -12.03
CA ARG A 137 -14.43 -1.46 -12.72
C ARG A 137 -14.43 -1.63 -14.25
N LYS A 138 -13.64 -2.56 -14.77
CA LYS A 138 -13.58 -2.85 -16.21
C LYS A 138 -14.95 -3.30 -16.74
N MET A 139 -15.65 -4.17 -16.01
CA MET A 139 -16.99 -4.64 -16.37
C MET A 139 -18.01 -3.50 -16.35
N ALA A 140 -18.04 -2.69 -15.29
CA ALA A 140 -18.99 -1.57 -15.18
C ALA A 140 -18.81 -0.53 -16.30
N LEU A 141 -17.56 -0.23 -16.67
CA LEU A 141 -17.27 0.67 -17.78
C LEU A 141 -17.64 0.05 -19.14
N GLY A 142 -17.37 -1.24 -19.34
CA GLY A 142 -17.69 -1.96 -20.58
C GLY A 142 -19.18 -2.19 -20.83
N THR A 143 -20.00 -2.22 -19.76
CA THR A 143 -21.46 -2.35 -19.85
C THR A 143 -22.20 -1.00 -19.86
N TYR A 144 -21.47 0.10 -19.92
CA TYR A 144 -22.02 1.46 -19.99
C TYR A 144 -23.05 1.79 -18.90
N VAL A 145 -22.80 1.35 -17.66
CA VAL A 145 -23.61 1.74 -16.50
C VAL A 145 -23.44 3.23 -16.25
N ARG A 146 -24.49 4.01 -16.49
CA ARG A 146 -24.49 5.48 -16.32
C ARG A 146 -25.11 5.92 -15.00
N ASP A 147 -25.99 5.10 -14.45
CA ASP A 147 -26.67 5.31 -13.19
C ASP A 147 -26.80 4.00 -12.43
N ILE A 148 -26.90 4.09 -11.11
CA ILE A 148 -27.28 2.97 -10.26
C ILE A 148 -28.76 3.14 -9.97
N GLY A 149 -29.62 2.53 -10.79
CA GLY A 149 -31.09 2.61 -10.66
C GLY A 149 -31.65 1.87 -9.44
N LEU A 150 -30.82 1.50 -8.48
CA LEU A 150 -31.14 0.76 -7.26
C LEU A 150 -30.74 1.57 -6.03
N PRO A 151 -31.49 1.45 -4.91
CA PRO A 151 -31.08 2.09 -3.66
C PRO A 151 -29.67 1.67 -3.24
N MET A 152 -28.86 2.63 -2.81
CA MET A 152 -27.55 2.37 -2.25
C MET A 152 -27.70 1.70 -0.89
N ILE A 153 -27.23 0.45 -0.77
CA ILE A 153 -27.28 -0.37 0.46
C ILE A 153 -25.89 -0.57 1.09
N TYR A 154 -24.93 0.23 0.70
CA TYR A 154 -23.56 0.18 1.19
C TYR A 154 -23.53 0.52 2.69
N ASP A 155 -22.96 -0.42 3.46
CA ASP A 155 -22.82 -0.34 4.91
C ASP A 155 -21.34 -0.55 5.24
N PRO A 156 -20.58 0.55 5.46
CA PRO A 156 -19.14 0.48 5.57
C PRO A 156 -18.68 -0.21 6.84
N SER A 157 -17.80 -1.17 6.69
CA SER A 157 -17.10 -1.87 7.78
C SER A 157 -15.61 -1.49 7.83
N LYS A 158 -15.00 -1.67 9.00
CA LYS A 158 -13.55 -1.46 9.15
C LYS A 158 -12.76 -2.49 8.35
N VAL A 159 -11.59 -2.08 7.85
CA VAL A 159 -10.62 -3.01 7.24
C VAL A 159 -10.08 -3.93 8.33
N GLU A 160 -10.17 -5.24 8.13
CA GLU A 160 -9.60 -6.22 9.03
C GLU A 160 -8.09 -6.34 8.80
N ARG A 161 -7.32 -6.25 9.88
CA ARG A 161 -5.85 -6.31 9.91
C ARG A 161 -5.32 -7.17 11.03
N ASP A 162 -6.03 -8.23 11.34
CA ASP A 162 -5.73 -9.18 12.41
C ASP A 162 -4.55 -10.11 12.10
N ASP A 163 -4.06 -10.10 10.87
CA ASP A 163 -2.82 -10.76 10.44
C ASP A 163 -1.78 -9.73 9.96
N PRO A 164 -0.48 -10.11 9.85
CA PRO A 164 0.58 -9.15 9.54
C PRO A 164 0.68 -8.73 8.07
N PHE A 165 0.11 -9.49 7.12
CA PHE A 165 0.45 -9.34 5.71
C PHE A 165 -0.68 -8.85 4.82
N ILE A 166 -1.94 -9.18 5.17
CA ILE A 166 -3.09 -9.04 4.28
C ILE A 166 -4.07 -8.03 4.86
N ASP A 167 -4.41 -7.02 4.11
CA ASP A 167 -5.54 -6.18 4.41
C ASP A 167 -6.80 -6.76 3.77
N LYS A 168 -7.85 -6.93 4.59
CA LYS A 168 -9.14 -7.48 4.19
C LYS A 168 -10.19 -6.37 4.26
N ASP A 169 -10.46 -5.75 3.13
CA ASP A 169 -11.50 -4.73 2.99
C ASP A 169 -12.78 -5.36 2.40
N HIS A 170 -13.61 -5.89 3.28
CA HIS A 170 -14.85 -6.55 2.88
C HIS A 170 -15.84 -5.63 2.15
N ASN A 171 -15.68 -4.31 2.28
CA ASN A 171 -16.46 -3.35 1.51
C ASN A 171 -16.24 -3.47 0.00
N LEU A 172 -15.12 -4.04 -0.41
CA LEU A 172 -14.77 -4.27 -1.82
C LEU A 172 -15.09 -5.67 -2.31
N CYS A 173 -15.64 -6.53 -1.44
CA CYS A 173 -15.93 -7.92 -1.78
C CYS A 173 -17.22 -8.04 -2.59
N VAL A 174 -17.13 -8.67 -3.77
CA VAL A 174 -18.28 -9.02 -4.63
C VAL A 174 -18.68 -10.50 -4.54
N LEU A 175 -18.19 -11.21 -3.51
CA LEU A 175 -18.48 -12.62 -3.24
C LEU A 175 -18.24 -13.56 -4.44
N CYS A 176 -17.25 -13.25 -5.28
CA CYS A 176 -16.94 -14.04 -6.47
C CYS A 176 -16.39 -15.45 -6.17
N GLY A 177 -15.94 -15.69 -4.95
CA GLY A 177 -15.45 -17.00 -4.49
C GLY A 177 -14.07 -17.42 -4.97
N ARG A 178 -13.35 -16.62 -5.77
CA ARG A 178 -12.02 -17.00 -6.28
C ARG A 178 -11.01 -17.28 -5.14
N CYS A 179 -11.03 -16.48 -4.07
CA CYS A 179 -10.06 -16.56 -2.97
C CYS A 179 -10.14 -17.86 -2.19
N PHE A 180 -11.33 -18.35 -1.83
CA PHE A 180 -11.43 -19.61 -1.11
C PHE A 180 -11.20 -20.81 -2.04
N ARG A 181 -11.67 -20.77 -3.30
CA ARG A 181 -11.42 -21.84 -4.26
C ARG A 181 -9.94 -22.03 -4.58
N VAL A 182 -9.18 -20.94 -4.70
CA VAL A 182 -7.72 -21.05 -4.86
C VAL A 182 -7.05 -21.59 -3.61
N CYS A 183 -7.56 -21.23 -2.43
CA CYS A 183 -7.06 -21.78 -1.17
C CYS A 183 -7.30 -23.31 -1.09
N GLU A 184 -8.49 -23.78 -1.46
CA GLU A 184 -8.83 -25.20 -1.57
C GLU A 184 -7.95 -25.95 -2.60
N LYS A 185 -7.69 -25.32 -3.74
CA LYS A 185 -6.85 -25.91 -4.80
C LYS A 185 -5.38 -26.08 -4.37
N ILE A 186 -4.84 -25.12 -3.61
CA ILE A 186 -3.42 -25.12 -3.24
C ILE A 186 -3.19 -25.93 -1.95
N HIS A 187 -4.11 -25.86 -1.00
CA HIS A 187 -3.95 -26.45 0.33
C HIS A 187 -4.99 -27.52 0.62
N SER A 188 -4.56 -28.64 1.14
CA SER A 188 -5.44 -29.73 1.58
C SER A 188 -6.38 -29.33 2.73
N LYS A 189 -6.00 -28.29 3.50
CA LYS A 189 -6.79 -27.71 4.57
C LYS A 189 -6.95 -26.22 4.30
N PRO A 190 -8.02 -25.79 3.60
CA PRO A 190 -8.22 -24.38 3.30
C PRO A 190 -8.48 -23.56 4.55
N ALA A 191 -7.80 -22.40 4.66
CA ALA A 191 -7.92 -21.54 5.83
C ALA A 191 -9.16 -20.63 5.78
N ILE A 192 -9.77 -20.45 4.60
CA ILE A 192 -10.84 -19.48 4.37
C ILE A 192 -11.98 -20.08 3.56
N SER A 193 -13.20 -19.62 3.88
CA SER A 193 -14.43 -19.98 3.16
C SER A 193 -15.45 -18.83 3.25
N ILE A 194 -16.66 -19.01 2.71
CA ILE A 194 -17.77 -18.07 2.90
C ILE A 194 -18.38 -18.34 4.27
N ALA A 195 -18.40 -17.32 5.12
CA ALA A 195 -19.12 -17.32 6.38
C ALA A 195 -20.41 -16.49 6.26
N ASN A 196 -21.41 -16.86 7.06
CA ASN A 196 -22.73 -16.25 7.10
C ASN A 196 -23.51 -16.38 5.77
N ARG A 197 -24.65 -15.70 5.66
CA ARG A 197 -25.51 -15.70 4.46
C ARG A 197 -26.19 -14.35 4.26
N GLY A 198 -26.71 -14.13 3.05
CA GLY A 198 -27.39 -12.89 2.68
C GLY A 198 -26.48 -11.68 2.82
N LYS A 199 -27.00 -10.55 3.31
CA LYS A 199 -26.24 -9.29 3.50
C LYS A 199 -25.00 -9.45 4.39
N LYS A 200 -24.98 -10.46 5.27
CA LYS A 200 -23.86 -10.72 6.19
C LYS A 200 -22.82 -11.70 5.63
N ALA A 201 -23.01 -12.20 4.41
CA ALA A 201 -22.04 -13.12 3.79
C ALA A 201 -20.70 -12.42 3.58
N ARG A 202 -19.61 -13.07 4.00
CA ARG A 202 -18.24 -12.57 3.84
C ARG A 202 -17.24 -13.72 3.79
N ILE A 203 -16.06 -13.43 3.26
CA ILE A 203 -14.94 -14.38 3.31
C ILE A 203 -14.31 -14.31 4.70
N SER A 204 -14.20 -15.45 5.37
CA SER A 204 -13.67 -15.53 6.74
C SER A 204 -12.99 -16.88 6.97
N ALA A 205 -12.13 -16.94 7.97
CA ALA A 205 -11.72 -18.18 8.59
C ALA A 205 -12.85 -18.76 9.46
N ALA A 206 -12.72 -20.01 9.87
CA ALA A 206 -13.70 -20.69 10.71
C ALA A 206 -14.00 -19.88 11.99
N PHE A 207 -15.30 -19.76 12.30
CA PHE A 207 -15.79 -19.02 13.49
C PHE A 207 -15.32 -17.55 13.60
N GLY A 208 -14.92 -16.92 12.48
CA GLY A 208 -14.42 -15.54 12.48
C GLY A 208 -13.07 -15.34 13.15
N ARG A 209 -12.29 -16.40 13.30
CA ARG A 209 -10.94 -16.33 13.88
C ARG A 209 -9.96 -15.61 12.96
N SER A 210 -8.83 -15.20 13.51
CA SER A 210 -7.70 -14.67 12.72
C SER A 210 -7.17 -15.73 11.76
N TRP A 211 -6.79 -15.32 10.54
CA TRP A 211 -6.16 -16.22 9.58
C TRP A 211 -4.83 -16.80 10.10
N SER A 212 -4.12 -16.04 10.95
CA SER A 212 -2.90 -16.53 11.60
C SER A 212 -3.12 -17.63 12.62
N SER A 213 -4.31 -17.73 13.22
CA SER A 213 -4.69 -18.79 14.15
C SER A 213 -5.19 -20.06 13.46
N GLU A 214 -5.45 -19.98 12.14
CA GLU A 214 -5.92 -21.09 11.31
C GLU A 214 -4.77 -21.71 10.48
N GLU A 215 -5.09 -22.59 9.54
CA GLU A 215 -4.10 -23.25 8.68
C GLU A 215 -3.55 -22.33 7.55
N CYS A 216 -3.66 -21.00 7.64
CA CYS A 216 -3.16 -20.08 6.64
C CYS A 216 -1.62 -20.09 6.61
N LEU A 217 -1.05 -20.37 5.45
CA LEU A 217 0.39 -20.36 5.18
C LEU A 217 0.87 -19.03 4.60
N PHE A 218 -0.01 -18.03 4.47
CA PHE A 218 0.28 -16.71 3.91
C PHE A 218 0.95 -16.77 2.53
N CYS A 219 0.55 -17.71 1.67
CA CYS A 219 1.07 -17.80 0.30
C CYS A 219 0.60 -16.65 -0.61
N GLY A 220 -0.49 -15.95 -0.24
CA GLY A 220 -1.02 -14.80 -0.97
C GLY A 220 -1.77 -15.14 -2.26
N ALA A 221 -2.06 -16.41 -2.55
CA ALA A 221 -2.84 -16.81 -3.73
C ALA A 221 -4.22 -16.15 -3.78
N CYS A 222 -4.85 -15.97 -2.63
CA CYS A 222 -6.13 -15.28 -2.51
C CYS A 222 -6.05 -13.79 -2.89
N ILE A 223 -4.90 -13.14 -2.70
CA ILE A 223 -4.64 -11.78 -3.18
C ILE A 223 -4.55 -11.77 -4.72
N ASP A 224 -3.77 -12.71 -5.28
CA ASP A 224 -3.56 -12.79 -6.74
C ASP A 224 -4.84 -13.14 -7.50
N ALA A 225 -5.74 -13.92 -6.86
CA ALA A 225 -7.03 -14.28 -7.43
C ALA A 225 -8.13 -13.22 -7.25
N CYS A 226 -7.96 -12.21 -6.36
CA CYS A 226 -9.02 -11.25 -6.02
C CYS A 226 -9.26 -10.23 -7.15
N PRO A 227 -10.49 -10.15 -7.73
CA PRO A 227 -10.75 -9.26 -8.86
C PRO A 227 -11.00 -7.79 -8.44
N THR A 228 -11.22 -7.49 -7.15
CA THR A 228 -11.68 -6.17 -6.70
C THR A 228 -10.78 -5.49 -5.68
N GLY A 229 -9.75 -6.17 -5.15
CA GLY A 229 -8.89 -5.63 -4.11
C GLY A 229 -9.47 -5.69 -2.70
N CYS A 230 -10.48 -6.53 -2.47
CA CYS A 230 -10.91 -6.90 -1.12
C CYS A 230 -9.75 -7.46 -0.30
N LEU A 231 -8.92 -8.29 -0.92
CA LEU A 231 -7.71 -8.84 -0.34
C LEU A 231 -6.50 -8.19 -1.00
N THR A 232 -5.66 -7.54 -0.22
CA THR A 232 -4.49 -6.82 -0.74
C THR A 232 -3.26 -7.04 0.13
N ASP A 233 -2.10 -7.03 -0.51
CA ASP A 233 -0.80 -6.95 0.18
C ASP A 233 -0.71 -5.63 0.95
N ARG A 234 -0.52 -5.71 2.27
CA ARG A 234 -0.47 -4.54 3.15
C ARG A 234 0.64 -3.56 2.80
N TRP A 235 1.80 -4.07 2.36
CA TRP A 235 2.91 -3.24 1.92
C TRP A 235 2.72 -2.73 0.48
N GLY A 236 2.48 -3.65 -0.46
CA GLY A 236 2.53 -3.38 -1.90
C GLY A 236 1.42 -2.48 -2.42
N LYS A 237 0.23 -2.54 -1.81
CA LYS A 237 -0.96 -1.82 -2.29
C LYS A 237 -0.78 -0.29 -2.42
N TRP A 238 0.08 0.32 -1.61
CA TRP A 238 0.28 1.76 -1.57
C TRP A 238 0.99 2.32 -2.81
N PHE A 239 1.74 1.47 -3.50
CA PHE A 239 2.48 1.85 -4.70
C PHE A 239 1.62 1.86 -5.97
N GLY A 240 0.42 1.26 -5.93
CA GLY A 240 -0.48 1.16 -7.07
C GLY A 240 -0.02 0.13 -8.11
N GLU A 241 -0.36 0.34 -9.38
CA GLU A 241 -0.06 -0.60 -10.45
C GLU A 241 1.44 -0.65 -10.77
N PRO A 242 2.02 -1.84 -10.97
CA PRO A 242 3.41 -1.97 -11.40
C PRO A 242 3.61 -1.50 -12.85
N ASP A 243 4.80 -0.97 -13.13
CA ASP A 243 5.20 -0.60 -14.49
C ASP A 243 5.56 -1.85 -15.31
N LYS A 244 6.08 -2.88 -14.63
CA LYS A 244 6.42 -4.18 -15.23
C LYS A 244 6.35 -5.32 -14.22
N VAL A 245 6.18 -6.53 -14.73
CA VAL A 245 6.26 -7.78 -13.96
C VAL A 245 7.40 -8.61 -14.54
N VAL A 246 8.28 -9.11 -13.67
CA VAL A 246 9.44 -9.93 -14.07
C VAL A 246 9.36 -11.27 -13.35
N GLU A 247 9.33 -12.37 -14.10
CA GLU A 247 9.49 -13.71 -13.52
C GLU A 247 10.93 -13.90 -13.06
N SER A 248 11.12 -14.40 -11.84
CA SER A 248 12.41 -14.64 -11.22
C SER A 248 12.34 -15.86 -10.30
N ARG A 249 13.44 -16.12 -9.61
CA ARG A 249 13.52 -17.16 -8.56
C ARG A 249 13.77 -16.52 -7.21
N CYS A 250 13.07 -16.99 -6.19
CA CYS A 250 13.29 -16.57 -4.81
C CYS A 250 14.51 -17.29 -4.24
N ALA A 251 15.53 -16.56 -3.81
CA ALA A 251 16.69 -17.12 -3.12
C ALA A 251 16.65 -16.87 -1.60
N MET A 252 15.46 -16.78 -1.00
CA MET A 252 15.26 -16.61 0.44
C MET A 252 15.28 -17.95 1.21
N CYS A 253 15.21 -19.07 0.51
CA CYS A 253 15.38 -20.42 1.06
C CYS A 253 15.77 -21.39 -0.06
N PRO A 254 16.26 -22.60 0.27
CA PRO A 254 16.76 -23.56 -0.72
C PRO A 254 15.74 -24.06 -1.76
N LYS A 255 14.45 -23.83 -1.56
CA LYS A 255 13.40 -24.24 -2.51
C LYS A 255 13.44 -23.47 -3.83
N HIS A 256 13.96 -22.24 -3.83
CA HIS A 256 14.07 -21.38 -5.00
C HIS A 256 12.80 -21.26 -5.84
N CYS A 257 11.64 -21.00 -5.16
CA CYS A 257 10.34 -20.88 -5.81
C CYS A 257 10.35 -19.87 -6.97
N LYS A 258 9.62 -20.17 -8.06
CA LYS A 258 9.32 -19.18 -9.09
C LYS A 258 8.42 -18.09 -8.53
N ILE A 259 8.74 -16.84 -8.81
CA ILE A 259 8.01 -15.67 -8.33
C ILE A 259 7.86 -14.61 -9.43
N ASN A 260 6.73 -13.92 -9.42
CA ASN A 260 6.52 -12.71 -10.21
C ASN A 260 6.87 -11.49 -9.36
N LEU A 261 7.92 -10.78 -9.72
CA LEU A 261 8.33 -9.52 -9.09
C LEU A 261 7.63 -8.36 -9.79
N ARG A 262 6.81 -7.63 -9.05
CA ARG A 262 6.08 -6.45 -9.54
C ARG A 262 6.91 -5.20 -9.24
N ILE A 263 7.24 -4.45 -10.29
CA ILE A 263 8.23 -3.36 -10.22
C ILE A 263 7.55 -2.06 -10.61
N LYS A 264 7.84 -1.01 -9.85
CA LYS A 264 7.44 0.37 -10.14
C LYS A 264 8.55 1.35 -9.81
N GLY A 265 8.86 2.24 -10.77
CA GLY A 265 9.93 3.22 -10.60
C GLY A 265 11.27 2.60 -10.20
N GLY A 266 11.61 1.42 -10.75
CA GLY A 266 12.82 0.67 -10.42
C GLY A 266 12.82 -0.05 -9.06
N LYS A 267 11.73 0.01 -8.29
CA LYS A 267 11.60 -0.66 -6.99
C LYS A 267 10.68 -1.88 -7.09
N ILE A 268 11.01 -2.95 -6.39
CA ILE A 268 10.11 -4.11 -6.23
C ILE A 268 9.04 -3.74 -5.20
N ILE A 269 7.81 -3.57 -5.65
CA ILE A 269 6.70 -3.13 -4.79
C ILE A 269 5.92 -4.30 -4.18
N SER A 270 5.89 -5.44 -4.85
CA SER A 270 5.29 -6.68 -4.34
C SER A 270 5.81 -7.88 -5.12
N ALA A 271 5.59 -9.06 -4.57
CA ALA A 271 5.83 -10.34 -5.24
C ALA A 271 4.53 -11.14 -5.34
N GLY A 272 4.41 -12.02 -6.34
CA GLY A 272 3.23 -12.83 -6.59
C GLY A 272 3.58 -14.23 -7.07
N MET A 273 2.58 -15.10 -7.11
CA MET A 273 2.70 -16.43 -7.70
C MET A 273 2.77 -16.32 -9.23
N VAL A 274 3.46 -17.26 -9.87
CA VAL A 274 3.52 -17.35 -11.34
C VAL A 274 2.25 -18.00 -11.88
N ALA A 275 1.71 -18.99 -11.16
CA ALA A 275 0.44 -19.65 -11.45
C ALA A 275 -0.31 -19.97 -10.15
N LEU A 276 -1.64 -20.10 -10.22
CA LEU A 276 -2.49 -20.40 -9.05
C LEU A 276 -2.59 -21.93 -8.83
N ASN A 277 -1.46 -22.56 -8.59
CA ASN A 277 -1.38 -24.00 -8.33
C ASN A 277 -0.42 -24.29 -7.16
N LYS A 278 -0.39 -25.56 -6.72
CA LYS A 278 0.39 -25.98 -5.57
C LYS A 278 1.91 -25.83 -5.81
N GLU A 279 2.36 -26.10 -7.02
CA GLU A 279 3.76 -26.08 -7.42
C GLU A 279 4.32 -24.65 -7.41
N SER A 280 3.47 -23.66 -7.72
CA SER A 280 3.82 -22.24 -7.72
C SER A 280 3.60 -21.56 -6.37
N ALA A 281 3.18 -22.29 -5.33
CA ALA A 281 2.97 -21.73 -4.01
C ALA A 281 4.27 -21.14 -3.45
N ILE A 282 4.18 -19.90 -2.94
CA ILE A 282 5.30 -19.18 -2.33
C ILE A 282 5.02 -18.94 -0.84
N CYS A 283 6.08 -18.82 -0.06
CA CYS A 283 5.95 -18.56 1.38
C CYS A 283 6.03 -17.06 1.70
N PRO A 284 5.71 -16.63 2.93
CA PRO A 284 5.78 -15.22 3.33
C PRO A 284 7.14 -14.55 3.11
N LEU A 285 8.26 -15.27 3.15
CA LEU A 285 9.59 -14.72 2.88
C LEU A 285 9.68 -14.12 1.48
N GLY A 286 9.39 -14.93 0.44
CA GLY A 286 9.42 -14.47 -0.94
C GLY A 286 8.26 -13.50 -1.25
N ARG A 287 7.10 -13.73 -0.65
CA ARG A 287 5.88 -12.97 -0.92
C ARG A 287 5.90 -11.56 -0.32
N PHE A 288 6.16 -11.45 0.97
CA PHE A 288 5.96 -10.20 1.72
C PHE A 288 7.26 -9.60 2.25
N ALA A 289 8.25 -10.43 2.66
CA ALA A 289 9.48 -9.91 3.21
C ALA A 289 10.44 -9.38 2.15
N LEU A 290 10.54 -10.02 0.99
CA LEU A 290 11.47 -9.60 -0.06
C LEU A 290 11.28 -8.13 -0.49
N PRO A 291 10.07 -7.62 -0.78
CA PRO A 291 9.89 -6.21 -1.12
C PRO A 291 10.31 -5.26 0.00
N GLN A 292 10.13 -5.64 1.26
CA GLN A 292 10.53 -4.84 2.42
C GLN A 292 12.04 -4.81 2.59
N ILE A 293 12.71 -5.94 2.44
CA ILE A 293 14.17 -6.07 2.58
C ILE A 293 14.89 -5.29 1.48
N ILE A 294 14.47 -5.49 0.22
CA ILE A 294 15.13 -4.84 -0.92
C ILE A 294 15.00 -3.33 -0.90
N ASN A 295 13.90 -2.82 -0.35
CA ASN A 295 13.64 -1.38 -0.21
C ASN A 295 13.96 -0.84 1.20
N ALA A 296 14.63 -1.63 2.07
CA ALA A 296 14.90 -1.21 3.44
C ALA A 296 15.81 0.04 3.48
N PRO A 297 15.51 1.03 4.34
CA PRO A 297 16.36 2.20 4.52
C PRO A 297 17.73 1.84 5.11
N THR A 298 17.83 0.67 5.73
CA THR A 298 19.05 0.10 6.30
C THR A 298 19.92 -0.62 5.27
N ARG A 299 19.62 -0.52 3.97
CA ARG A 299 20.48 -1.07 2.92
C ARG A 299 21.89 -0.49 3.03
N LEU A 300 22.88 -1.39 2.96
CA LEU A 300 24.28 -1.04 2.92
C LEU A 300 24.62 -0.59 1.49
N ARG A 301 24.84 0.71 1.26
CA ARG A 301 24.95 1.32 -0.07
C ARG A 301 26.36 1.68 -0.47
N ARG A 302 27.30 1.75 0.47
CA ARG A 302 28.72 2.11 0.26
C ARG A 302 29.61 1.16 0.99
N ALA A 303 30.77 0.88 0.38
CA ALA A 303 31.84 0.19 1.05
C ALA A 303 32.45 1.06 2.16
N ALA A 304 33.10 0.44 3.13
CA ALA A 304 33.82 1.12 4.18
C ALA A 304 35.09 0.34 4.57
N VAL A 305 36.11 1.06 4.91
CA VAL A 305 37.39 0.49 5.44
C VAL A 305 37.72 1.17 6.76
N ARG A 306 38.38 0.42 7.64
CA ARG A 306 38.83 0.93 8.94
C ARG A 306 40.16 1.67 8.76
N ARG A 307 40.22 2.93 9.19
CA ARG A 307 41.45 3.72 9.32
C ARG A 307 41.63 4.13 10.79
N GLY A 308 42.60 3.49 11.47
CA GLY A 308 42.75 3.66 12.91
C GLY A 308 41.53 3.12 13.70
N LYS A 309 40.88 3.97 14.47
CA LYS A 309 39.67 3.60 15.27
C LYS A 309 38.35 3.80 14.52
N GLU A 310 38.35 4.46 13.37
CA GLU A 310 37.13 4.84 12.67
C GLU A 310 36.93 4.06 11.38
N GLN A 311 35.67 3.75 11.05
CA GLN A 311 35.29 3.30 9.73
C GLN A 311 35.00 4.50 8.84
N VAL A 312 35.66 4.57 7.70
CA VAL A 312 35.44 5.62 6.69
C VAL A 312 34.87 5.04 5.42
N PRO A 313 33.98 5.77 4.73
CA PRO A 313 33.51 5.37 3.40
C PRO A 313 34.69 5.17 2.46
N ALA A 314 34.63 4.13 1.65
CA ALA A 314 35.68 3.77 0.68
C ALA A 314 35.04 3.44 -0.67
N SER A 315 35.83 3.51 -1.72
CA SER A 315 35.43 2.96 -3.02
C SER A 315 35.37 1.42 -2.96
N PRO A 316 34.61 0.77 -3.84
CA PRO A 316 34.67 -0.68 -3.98
C PRO A 316 36.09 -1.21 -4.26
N GLU A 317 36.87 -0.47 -4.99
CA GLU A 317 38.28 -0.78 -5.35
C GLU A 317 39.18 -0.72 -4.10
N ASP A 318 39.06 0.32 -3.28
CA ASP A 318 39.81 0.44 -2.02
C ASP A 318 39.44 -0.69 -1.03
N ALA A 319 38.15 -1.06 -1.00
CA ALA A 319 37.69 -2.18 -0.17
C ALA A 319 38.28 -3.52 -0.64
N VAL A 320 38.37 -3.76 -1.95
CA VAL A 320 39.05 -4.93 -2.53
C VAL A 320 40.54 -4.93 -2.23
N GLU A 321 41.19 -3.78 -2.36
CA GLU A 321 42.63 -3.66 -2.04
C GLU A 321 42.89 -4.01 -0.58
N LYS A 322 42.16 -3.41 0.34
CA LYS A 322 42.27 -3.67 1.78
C LYS A 322 41.97 -5.13 2.14
N LEU A 323 40.94 -5.72 1.51
CA LEU A 323 40.65 -7.14 1.69
C LEU A 323 41.83 -8.01 1.22
N PHE A 324 42.39 -7.69 0.03
CA PHE A 324 43.55 -8.42 -0.50
C PHE A 324 44.78 -8.34 0.41
N GLU A 325 45.10 -7.19 1.00
CA GLU A 325 46.15 -7.02 2.01
C GLU A 325 45.90 -7.95 3.19
N ILE A 326 44.72 -7.90 3.82
CA ILE A 326 44.36 -8.72 4.97
C ILE A 326 44.54 -10.21 4.67
N LEU A 327 44.03 -10.66 3.50
CA LEU A 327 44.13 -12.07 3.11
C LEU A 327 45.57 -12.51 2.85
N SER A 328 46.38 -11.64 2.26
CA SER A 328 47.79 -11.93 1.93
C SER A 328 48.69 -12.02 3.17
N GLU A 329 48.47 -11.13 4.14
CA GLU A 329 49.20 -11.09 5.40
C GLU A 329 48.84 -12.26 6.32
N ASN A 330 47.65 -12.83 6.20
CA ASN A 330 47.11 -13.88 7.07
C ASN A 330 46.94 -15.24 6.36
N LYS A 331 47.77 -15.53 5.35
CA LYS A 331 47.78 -16.81 4.67
C LYS A 331 47.92 -17.99 5.66
N GLY A 332 47.05 -19.01 5.48
CA GLY A 332 47.03 -20.21 6.33
C GLY A 332 46.24 -20.07 7.64
N SER A 333 45.82 -18.84 8.01
CA SER A 333 45.02 -18.58 9.22
C SER A 333 43.73 -17.85 8.88
N LEU A 334 43.06 -18.24 7.80
CA LEU A 334 41.86 -17.64 7.26
C LEU A 334 40.63 -18.55 7.45
N LEU A 335 39.50 -17.98 7.87
CA LEU A 335 38.18 -18.60 7.78
C LEU A 335 37.34 -17.83 6.80
N VAL A 336 36.73 -18.54 5.84
CA VAL A 336 35.77 -18.03 4.88
C VAL A 336 34.39 -18.61 5.20
N ILE A 337 33.42 -17.75 5.52
CA ILE A 337 32.02 -18.15 5.79
C ILE A 337 31.18 -17.68 4.63
N SER A 338 30.70 -18.63 3.83
CA SER A 338 29.81 -18.39 2.70
C SER A 338 28.37 -18.83 3.04
N ASN A 339 27.43 -18.64 2.10
CA ASN A 339 26.01 -18.96 2.28
C ASN A 339 25.49 -19.70 1.05
N LYS A 340 24.78 -20.82 1.26
CA LYS A 340 24.20 -21.65 0.19
C LYS A 340 23.16 -20.91 -0.68
N GLY A 341 22.67 -19.75 -0.25
CA GLY A 341 21.76 -18.88 -1.03
C GLY A 341 22.48 -17.91 -1.98
N ALA A 342 23.83 -17.82 -1.94
CA ALA A 342 24.56 -17.07 -2.93
C ALA A 342 24.53 -17.77 -4.30
N THR A 343 24.71 -17.00 -5.38
CA THR A 343 24.82 -17.60 -6.73
C THR A 343 25.99 -18.56 -6.80
N TYR A 344 25.92 -19.52 -7.68
CA TYR A 344 26.99 -20.49 -7.93
C TYR A 344 28.34 -19.80 -8.15
N GLU A 345 28.36 -18.74 -8.94
CA GLU A 345 29.54 -17.94 -9.23
C GLU A 345 30.13 -17.29 -7.97
N SER A 346 29.26 -16.81 -7.07
CA SER A 346 29.67 -16.22 -5.80
C SER A 346 30.26 -17.25 -4.84
N ARG A 347 29.62 -18.40 -4.69
CA ARG A 347 30.13 -19.52 -3.87
C ARG A 347 31.45 -20.02 -4.39
N LYS A 348 31.59 -20.21 -5.71
CA LYS A 348 32.82 -20.60 -6.37
C LYS A 348 33.97 -19.61 -6.11
N ALA A 349 33.69 -18.31 -6.17
CA ALA A 349 34.66 -17.27 -5.91
C ALA A 349 35.10 -17.26 -4.42
N MET A 350 34.20 -17.51 -3.46
CA MET A 350 34.51 -17.65 -2.04
C MET A 350 35.42 -18.86 -1.78
N ARG A 351 35.13 -20.02 -2.42
CA ARG A 351 35.97 -21.21 -2.37
C ARG A 351 37.38 -20.96 -2.92
N ALA A 352 37.43 -20.23 -4.04
CA ALA A 352 38.74 -19.86 -4.63
C ALA A 352 39.56 -19.02 -3.66
N ILE A 353 38.97 -18.06 -2.96
CA ILE A 353 39.66 -17.26 -1.94
C ILE A 353 40.18 -18.16 -0.80
N ALA A 354 39.33 -19.04 -0.27
CA ALA A 354 39.76 -19.96 0.78
C ALA A 354 40.94 -20.83 0.32
N GLY A 355 40.88 -21.39 -0.89
CA GLY A 355 41.95 -22.22 -1.43
C GLY A 355 43.25 -21.46 -1.72
N GLU A 356 43.20 -20.29 -2.37
CA GLU A 356 44.38 -19.51 -2.73
C GLU A 356 45.12 -18.90 -1.54
N PHE A 357 44.41 -18.61 -0.46
CA PHE A 357 45.00 -18.09 0.77
C PHE A 357 45.16 -19.14 1.88
N GLY A 358 44.94 -20.44 1.57
CA GLY A 358 45.14 -21.56 2.51
C GLY A 358 44.22 -21.53 3.70
N GLY A 359 42.97 -21.06 3.53
CA GLY A 359 41.97 -20.94 4.55
C GLY A 359 41.00 -22.11 4.64
N LYS A 360 40.26 -22.22 5.74
CA LYS A 360 39.09 -23.11 5.89
C LYS A 360 37.85 -22.41 5.33
N GLU A 361 37.05 -23.09 4.48
CA GLU A 361 35.73 -22.63 4.07
C GLU A 361 34.68 -23.39 4.84
N ILE A 362 33.58 -22.69 5.18
CA ILE A 362 32.33 -23.26 5.61
C ILE A 362 31.17 -22.60 4.84
N GLU A 363 30.22 -23.42 4.40
CA GLU A 363 28.99 -22.94 3.76
C GLU A 363 27.82 -23.11 4.71
N MET A 364 27.24 -21.99 5.14
CA MET A 364 26.10 -21.98 6.01
C MET A 364 24.80 -22.20 5.22
N PRO A 365 23.84 -22.97 5.78
CA PRO A 365 22.50 -23.03 5.22
C PRO A 365 21.87 -21.63 5.14
N LEU A 366 21.02 -21.40 4.14
CA LEU A 366 20.41 -20.09 3.92
C LEU A 366 19.49 -19.65 5.06
N ASP A 367 18.89 -20.59 5.75
CA ASP A 367 17.96 -20.37 6.88
C ASP A 367 18.64 -20.45 8.26
N SER A 368 19.97 -20.41 8.30
CA SER A 368 20.77 -20.45 9.52
C SER A 368 21.13 -19.06 10.03
N SER A 369 21.52 -19.00 11.28
CA SER A 369 21.96 -17.81 12.02
C SER A 369 23.36 -17.99 12.62
N ALA A 370 23.85 -16.99 13.31
CA ALA A 370 25.12 -17.09 14.05
C ALA A 370 25.11 -18.20 15.13
N ALA A 371 23.94 -18.55 15.64
CA ALA A 371 23.78 -19.63 16.62
C ALA A 371 23.97 -21.04 16.01
N ASP A 372 23.87 -21.14 14.68
CA ASP A 372 23.97 -22.41 13.94
C ASP A 372 25.39 -22.68 13.41
N LEU A 373 26.37 -21.85 13.77
CA LEU A 373 27.77 -22.15 13.48
C LEU A 373 28.19 -23.49 14.07
N PRO A 374 28.94 -24.34 13.34
CA PRO A 374 29.45 -25.59 13.87
C PRO A 374 30.23 -25.35 15.16
N ALA A 375 30.03 -26.22 16.17
CA ALA A 375 30.60 -26.04 17.51
C ALA A 375 32.15 -25.98 17.52
N ASP A 376 32.78 -26.75 16.63
CA ASP A 376 34.24 -26.71 16.43
C ASP A 376 34.71 -25.34 15.88
N VAL A 377 33.95 -24.79 14.90
CA VAL A 377 34.29 -23.48 14.32
C VAL A 377 34.05 -22.36 15.34
N LEU A 378 32.97 -22.44 16.12
CA LEU A 378 32.72 -21.49 17.19
C LEU A 378 33.84 -21.50 18.25
N ALA A 379 34.26 -22.69 18.69
CA ALA A 379 35.38 -22.86 19.62
C ALA A 379 36.72 -22.34 19.03
N ASP A 380 36.98 -22.65 17.75
CA ASP A 380 38.15 -22.16 17.03
C ASP A 380 38.18 -20.62 16.95
N LEU A 381 37.05 -19.98 16.69
CA LEU A 381 36.90 -18.52 16.68
C LEU A 381 37.09 -17.91 18.08
N GLU A 382 36.55 -18.56 19.10
CA GLU A 382 36.67 -18.12 20.49
C GLU A 382 38.12 -18.23 21.02
N ASN A 383 38.86 -19.20 20.55
CA ASN A 383 40.25 -19.43 20.90
C ASN A 383 41.26 -18.66 20.04
N GLY A 384 40.79 -17.84 19.09
CA GLY A 384 41.65 -17.00 18.27
C GLY A 384 42.48 -17.78 17.22
N LYS A 385 42.02 -18.95 16.78
CA LYS A 385 42.72 -19.78 15.78
C LYS A 385 42.81 -19.11 14.40
N TYR A 386 41.85 -18.28 14.06
CA TYR A 386 41.83 -17.58 12.78
C TYR A 386 42.23 -16.12 12.96
N ALA A 387 43.31 -15.71 12.29
CA ALA A 387 43.76 -14.33 12.26
C ALA A 387 42.88 -13.46 11.39
N ALA A 388 42.31 -14.00 10.29
CA ALA A 388 41.39 -13.31 9.42
C ALA A 388 40.09 -14.09 9.19
N VAL A 389 38.97 -13.37 9.13
CA VAL A 389 37.66 -13.95 8.82
C VAL A 389 36.99 -13.11 7.73
N LEU A 390 36.63 -13.76 6.64
CA LEU A 390 35.78 -13.21 5.57
C LEU A 390 34.38 -13.83 5.68
N VAL A 391 33.35 -13.02 5.94
CA VAL A 391 32.01 -13.52 6.12
C VAL A 391 31.02 -12.87 5.14
N TYR A 392 30.19 -13.70 4.49
CA TYR A 392 29.01 -13.29 3.76
C TYR A 392 27.77 -13.53 4.62
N GLY A 393 27.14 -12.43 5.05
CA GLY A 393 25.94 -12.45 5.88
C GLY A 393 26.20 -12.25 7.37
N ASN A 394 25.22 -12.59 8.20
CA ASN A 394 25.21 -12.29 9.63
C ASN A 394 25.50 -13.53 10.49
N TYR A 395 26.63 -14.17 10.30
CA TYR A 395 27.03 -15.37 11.05
C TYR A 395 28.00 -15.09 12.19
N ILE A 396 28.45 -13.85 12.35
CA ILE A 396 29.37 -13.44 13.42
C ILE A 396 28.67 -12.46 14.36
N THR A 397 28.56 -12.82 15.63
CA THR A 397 28.02 -11.90 16.65
C THR A 397 29.04 -10.81 17.03
N PRO A 398 28.59 -9.65 17.55
CA PRO A 398 29.53 -8.63 18.03
C PRO A 398 30.50 -9.12 19.12
N GLN A 399 30.07 -10.11 19.92
CA GLN A 399 30.95 -10.73 20.95
C GLN A 399 32.09 -11.51 20.33
N ILE A 400 31.81 -12.35 19.33
CA ILE A 400 32.79 -13.11 18.56
C ILE A 400 33.66 -12.15 17.75
N ALA A 401 33.09 -11.17 17.08
CA ALA A 401 33.80 -10.21 16.24
C ALA A 401 34.92 -9.46 16.98
N LYS A 402 34.74 -9.19 18.27
CA LYS A 402 35.78 -8.55 19.12
C LYS A 402 37.03 -9.43 19.32
N LYS A 403 36.92 -10.74 19.10
CA LYS A 403 38.01 -11.72 19.26
C LYS A 403 38.76 -11.98 17.96
N ILE A 404 38.24 -11.50 16.83
CA ILE A 404 38.79 -11.68 15.50
C ILE A 404 39.74 -10.50 15.18
N PRO A 405 41.03 -10.73 14.95
CA PRO A 405 41.95 -9.65 14.61
C PRO A 405 41.55 -8.89 13.34
N HIS A 406 41.27 -9.61 12.26
CA HIS A 406 40.93 -9.05 10.95
C HIS A 406 39.59 -9.59 10.45
N LEU A 407 38.57 -8.78 10.53
CA LEU A 407 37.21 -9.14 10.07
C LEU A 407 36.81 -8.35 8.82
N ALA A 408 36.43 -9.08 7.76
CA ALA A 408 35.84 -8.55 6.55
C ALA A 408 34.37 -9.05 6.42
N VAL A 409 33.43 -8.15 6.19
CA VAL A 409 32.02 -8.45 6.11
C VAL A 409 31.41 -8.03 4.77
N CYS A 410 30.81 -8.98 4.08
CA CYS A 410 29.98 -8.77 2.90
C CYS A 410 28.50 -8.89 3.29
N ASP A 411 27.72 -7.84 3.17
CA ASP A 411 26.30 -7.87 3.57
C ASP A 411 25.41 -6.96 2.70
N VAL A 412 24.11 -7.25 2.75
CA VAL A 412 23.08 -6.47 2.07
C VAL A 412 22.58 -5.30 2.94
N LEU A 413 22.59 -5.49 4.26
CA LEU A 413 21.94 -4.60 5.24
C LEU A 413 22.95 -4.18 6.33
N LYS A 414 22.74 -2.98 6.89
CA LYS A 414 23.54 -2.47 8.01
C LYS A 414 23.29 -3.27 9.28
N LYS A 415 24.35 -3.71 9.96
CA LYS A 415 24.33 -4.48 11.20
C LYS A 415 25.39 -4.01 12.20
N PRO A 416 25.17 -4.24 13.51
CA PRO A 416 26.12 -3.81 14.54
C PRO A 416 27.54 -4.39 14.37
N VAL A 417 27.66 -5.63 13.89
CA VAL A 417 28.96 -6.32 13.70
C VAL A 417 29.86 -5.59 12.71
N GLN A 418 29.29 -4.93 11.72
CA GLN A 418 30.02 -4.18 10.70
C GLN A 418 30.87 -3.05 11.30
N LYS A 419 30.43 -2.45 12.41
CA LYS A 419 31.24 -1.44 13.13
C LYS A 419 32.55 -1.98 13.68
N LEU A 420 32.67 -3.29 13.81
CA LEU A 420 33.88 -3.98 14.29
C LEU A 420 34.74 -4.49 13.14
N ALA A 421 34.22 -4.57 11.93
CA ALA A 421 34.95 -5.06 10.76
C ALA A 421 35.99 -4.04 10.26
N GLU A 422 37.07 -4.52 9.68
CA GLU A 422 38.07 -3.69 8.97
C GLU A 422 37.62 -3.33 7.56
N VAL A 423 36.90 -4.26 6.91
CA VAL A 423 36.35 -4.05 5.57
C VAL A 423 34.89 -4.41 5.58
N VAL A 424 34.07 -3.53 5.04
CA VAL A 424 32.64 -3.75 4.81
C VAL A 424 32.31 -3.55 3.34
N MET A 425 31.80 -4.58 2.70
CA MET A 425 31.47 -4.56 1.28
C MET A 425 29.95 -4.70 1.09
N PRO A 426 29.31 -3.71 0.45
CA PRO A 426 27.88 -3.72 0.15
C PRO A 426 27.62 -4.65 -1.03
N ILE A 427 26.83 -5.71 -0.81
CA ILE A 427 26.49 -6.66 -1.88
C ILE A 427 25.04 -6.54 -2.33
N SER A 428 24.82 -6.93 -3.57
CA SER A 428 23.48 -6.98 -4.19
C SER A 428 22.69 -8.18 -3.68
N LEU A 429 21.36 -8.01 -3.52
CA LEU A 429 20.47 -9.12 -3.25
C LEU A 429 20.19 -9.91 -4.55
N PHE A 430 19.71 -11.15 -4.44
CA PHE A 430 19.46 -12.02 -5.61
C PHE A 430 18.57 -11.38 -6.68
N ALA A 431 17.58 -10.57 -6.30
CA ALA A 431 16.71 -9.87 -7.26
C ALA A 431 17.41 -8.72 -8.02
N GLU A 432 18.61 -8.35 -7.58
CA GLU A 432 19.50 -7.35 -8.20
C GLU A 432 20.71 -7.98 -8.89
N THR A 433 20.81 -9.33 -8.88
CA THR A 433 21.99 -10.08 -9.35
C THR A 433 21.56 -11.07 -10.42
N SER A 434 22.31 -11.13 -11.52
CA SER A 434 22.23 -12.23 -12.48
C SER A 434 23.28 -13.29 -12.15
N GLY A 435 22.95 -14.55 -12.35
CA GLY A 435 23.86 -15.67 -12.07
C GLY A 435 23.16 -17.02 -12.14
N THR A 436 23.73 -18.03 -11.50
CA THR A 436 23.22 -19.39 -11.48
C THR A 436 22.88 -19.82 -10.06
N ILE A 437 21.75 -20.51 -9.87
CA ILE A 437 21.35 -21.15 -8.60
C ILE A 437 21.03 -22.62 -8.85
N GLY A 438 20.90 -23.43 -7.78
CA GLY A 438 20.40 -24.79 -7.86
C GLY A 438 18.87 -24.84 -7.80
N ASP A 439 18.24 -25.79 -8.52
CA ASP A 439 16.86 -26.17 -8.25
C ASP A 439 16.78 -27.21 -7.12
N ALA A 440 15.58 -27.75 -6.89
CA ALA A 440 15.37 -28.79 -5.87
C ALA A 440 16.19 -30.07 -6.12
N ASP A 441 16.50 -30.38 -7.38
CA ASP A 441 17.26 -31.53 -7.81
C ASP A 441 18.78 -31.25 -7.91
N GLY A 442 19.24 -30.04 -7.56
CA GLY A 442 20.63 -29.62 -7.70
C GLY A 442 21.03 -29.18 -9.12
N LYS A 443 20.07 -29.07 -10.06
CA LYS A 443 20.38 -28.62 -11.42
C LYS A 443 20.61 -27.12 -11.46
N LYS A 444 21.59 -26.70 -12.27
CA LYS A 444 21.94 -25.28 -12.46
C LYS A 444 20.84 -24.56 -13.26
N ILE A 445 20.28 -23.48 -12.68
CA ILE A 445 19.26 -22.61 -13.29
C ILE A 445 19.80 -21.19 -13.35
N ALA A 446 19.73 -20.57 -14.53
CA ALA A 446 20.05 -19.16 -14.69
C ALA A 446 18.97 -18.28 -14.05
N VAL A 447 19.40 -17.24 -13.34
CA VAL A 447 18.55 -16.17 -12.83
C VAL A 447 19.01 -14.83 -13.37
N THR A 448 18.07 -13.92 -13.59
CA THR A 448 18.33 -12.58 -14.13
C THR A 448 17.90 -11.53 -13.11
N ALA A 449 18.71 -10.49 -12.97
CA ALA A 449 18.39 -9.34 -12.15
C ALA A 449 17.07 -8.70 -12.61
N ALA A 450 16.16 -8.49 -11.68
CA ALA A 450 14.87 -7.87 -11.95
C ALA A 450 14.94 -6.34 -11.86
N VAL A 451 15.82 -5.83 -10.99
CA VAL A 451 16.08 -4.41 -10.75
C VAL A 451 17.59 -4.16 -10.65
N ALA A 452 17.99 -2.91 -10.81
CA ALA A 452 19.38 -2.51 -10.60
C ALA A 452 19.74 -2.53 -9.11
N SER A 453 21.02 -2.78 -8.83
CA SER A 453 21.57 -2.70 -7.47
C SER A 453 21.48 -1.30 -6.90
N ALA A 454 21.33 -1.20 -5.59
CA ALA A 454 21.18 0.07 -4.89
C ALA A 454 22.55 0.69 -4.54
N GLY A 455 22.83 1.90 -5.02
CA GLY A 455 24.08 2.61 -4.73
C GLY A 455 25.29 1.94 -5.36
N GLU A 456 26.36 1.71 -4.58
CA GLU A 456 27.61 1.08 -5.02
C GLU A 456 27.62 -0.45 -4.81
N GLN A 457 26.47 -1.06 -4.53
CA GLN A 457 26.34 -2.50 -4.36
C GLN A 457 26.73 -3.26 -5.63
N ARG A 458 27.48 -4.31 -5.46
CA ARG A 458 27.88 -5.24 -6.54
C ARG A 458 27.52 -6.68 -6.15
N PRO A 459 27.33 -7.58 -7.12
CA PRO A 459 27.25 -9.00 -6.85
C PRO A 459 28.49 -9.46 -6.05
N LEU A 460 28.32 -10.40 -5.11
CA LEU A 460 29.43 -10.90 -4.30
C LEU A 460 30.59 -11.43 -5.14
N ASN A 461 30.28 -12.17 -6.22
CA ASN A 461 31.33 -12.66 -7.15
C ASN A 461 32.11 -11.52 -7.80
N GLY A 462 31.55 -10.34 -8.00
CA GLY A 462 32.26 -9.18 -8.53
C GLY A 462 33.44 -8.78 -7.66
N TYR A 463 33.20 -8.62 -6.35
CA TYR A 463 34.26 -8.32 -5.39
C TYR A 463 35.28 -9.45 -5.27
N MET A 464 34.80 -10.70 -5.14
CA MET A 464 35.67 -11.84 -4.91
C MET A 464 36.53 -12.18 -6.14
N CYS A 465 35.99 -12.04 -7.35
CA CYS A 465 36.77 -12.21 -8.58
C CYS A 465 37.84 -11.13 -8.73
N ASP A 466 37.58 -9.89 -8.30
CA ASP A 466 38.59 -8.84 -8.35
C ASP A 466 39.76 -9.14 -7.37
N VAL A 467 39.48 -9.72 -6.21
CA VAL A 467 40.55 -10.24 -5.31
C VAL A 467 41.31 -11.41 -5.99
N CYS A 468 40.62 -12.38 -6.59
CA CYS A 468 41.23 -13.53 -7.27
C CYS A 468 42.14 -13.11 -8.44
N LYS A 469 41.77 -12.07 -9.20
CA LYS A 469 42.61 -11.53 -10.29
C LYS A 469 43.99 -11.06 -9.80
N LYS A 470 44.10 -10.55 -8.58
CA LYS A 470 45.38 -10.12 -7.98
C LYS A 470 46.33 -11.27 -7.65
N THR A 471 45.76 -12.46 -7.43
CA THR A 471 46.58 -13.69 -7.22
C THR A 471 46.82 -14.47 -8.51
N ALA A 472 46.33 -14.05 -9.66
CA ALA A 472 46.26 -14.81 -10.90
C ALA A 472 45.56 -16.19 -10.74
N ALA A 473 44.65 -16.31 -9.76
CA ALA A 473 43.95 -17.56 -9.45
C ALA A 473 43.06 -18.03 -10.61
N ASP A 474 43.19 -19.28 -10.98
CA ASP A 474 42.25 -19.93 -11.90
C ASP A 474 40.99 -20.38 -11.15
N VAL A 475 40.00 -19.51 -11.10
CA VAL A 475 38.71 -19.76 -10.44
C VAL A 475 37.98 -21.01 -10.97
N LYS A 476 38.33 -21.49 -12.18
CA LYS A 476 37.75 -22.71 -12.74
C LYS A 476 38.13 -23.98 -11.97
N LYS A 477 39.27 -23.99 -11.29
CA LYS A 477 39.71 -25.14 -10.47
C LYS A 477 38.78 -25.39 -9.28
N TYR A 478 37.93 -24.41 -8.92
CA TYR A 478 37.02 -24.46 -7.77
C TYR A 478 35.57 -24.73 -8.17
N ASP A 479 35.33 -25.31 -9.35
CA ASP A 479 34.01 -25.76 -9.76
C ASP A 479 33.52 -26.89 -8.83
N PHE A 480 32.20 -26.92 -8.58
CA PHE A 480 31.55 -27.92 -7.74
C PHE A 480 30.16 -28.26 -8.28
N GLU A 481 29.65 -29.38 -7.85
CA GLU A 481 28.24 -29.75 -8.12
C GLU A 481 27.34 -29.17 -7.04
N LEU A 482 26.14 -28.72 -7.47
CA LEU A 482 25.13 -28.26 -6.57
C LEU A 482 24.41 -29.48 -5.95
N GLU A 483 24.25 -29.46 -4.65
CA GLU A 483 23.56 -30.51 -3.93
C GLU A 483 22.05 -30.41 -4.12
N PRO A 484 21.33 -31.54 -4.32
CA PRO A 484 19.87 -31.56 -4.29
C PRO A 484 19.37 -31.23 -2.88
N LEU A 485 18.09 -30.85 -2.77
CA LEU A 485 17.47 -30.67 -1.46
C LEU A 485 17.43 -32.00 -0.71
N PRO A 486 17.67 -32.02 0.62
CA PRO A 486 17.46 -33.20 1.44
C PRO A 486 16.04 -33.75 1.26
N ALA A 487 15.89 -35.07 1.22
CA ALA A 487 14.60 -35.74 1.03
C ALA A 487 13.56 -35.38 2.12
N ASP A 488 14.01 -35.02 3.30
CA ASP A 488 13.21 -34.57 4.44
C ASP A 488 13.02 -33.04 4.49
N PHE A 489 13.51 -32.30 3.50
CA PHE A 489 13.33 -30.86 3.44
C PHE A 489 11.84 -30.50 3.30
N LYS A 490 11.30 -29.87 4.34
CA LYS A 490 9.94 -29.33 4.35
C LYS A 490 9.97 -27.85 4.04
N SER A 491 9.33 -27.51 2.94
CA SER A 491 9.15 -26.10 2.58
C SER A 491 8.24 -25.37 3.58
N PRO A 492 8.49 -24.09 3.88
CA PRO A 492 7.55 -23.26 4.64
C PRO A 492 6.13 -23.17 4.05
N THR A 493 5.93 -23.59 2.79
CA THR A 493 4.62 -23.70 2.16
C THR A 493 3.90 -25.01 2.47
N GLU A 494 4.56 -25.94 3.13
CA GLU A 494 4.05 -27.29 3.43
C GLU A 494 3.90 -27.54 4.92
N ASP A 495 4.68 -26.88 5.75
CA ASP A 495 4.68 -27.06 7.19
C ASP A 495 4.49 -25.74 7.95
N LYS A 496 3.29 -25.54 8.50
CA LYS A 496 2.95 -24.36 9.30
C LYS A 496 3.79 -24.24 10.57
N SER A 497 4.17 -25.34 11.19
CA SER A 497 4.97 -25.33 12.42
C SER A 497 6.38 -24.77 12.19
N ALA A 498 6.85 -24.82 10.95
CA ALA A 498 8.13 -24.25 10.56
C ALA A 498 8.11 -22.71 10.37
N LEU A 499 6.90 -22.11 10.22
CA LEU A 499 6.78 -20.68 9.96
C LEU A 499 7.36 -19.79 11.07
N PRO A 500 6.96 -19.92 12.35
CA PRO A 500 7.43 -19.00 13.40
C PRO A 500 8.91 -19.12 13.70
N ASN A 501 9.43 -20.36 13.76
CA ASN A 501 10.82 -20.60 14.18
C ASN A 501 11.83 -20.31 13.06
N ARG A 502 11.55 -20.70 11.83
CA ARG A 502 12.40 -20.41 10.68
C ARG A 502 12.51 -18.93 10.35
N PHE A 503 11.41 -18.19 10.44
CA PHE A 503 11.42 -16.78 10.11
C PHE A 503 12.08 -15.92 11.17
N LEU A 504 11.94 -16.25 12.44
CA LEU A 504 12.57 -15.52 13.55
C LEU A 504 14.09 -15.72 13.59
N GLY A 505 14.60 -16.87 13.18
CA GLY A 505 16.02 -17.16 13.10
C GLY A 505 16.68 -16.69 11.79
N HIS A 506 15.92 -16.39 10.76
CA HIS A 506 16.45 -16.00 9.46
C HIS A 506 17.03 -14.59 9.53
N PHE A 507 18.25 -14.39 9.06
CA PHE A 507 18.94 -13.10 9.19
C PHE A 507 18.25 -11.93 8.45
N PHE A 508 17.36 -12.20 7.51
CA PHE A 508 16.51 -11.19 6.88
C PHE A 508 15.23 -10.87 7.65
N ALA A 509 14.79 -11.73 8.57
CA ALA A 509 13.54 -11.52 9.32
C ALA A 509 13.57 -10.25 10.17
N ASP A 510 14.73 -9.89 10.70
CA ASP A 510 14.92 -8.67 11.50
C ASP A 510 14.64 -7.37 10.72
N TYR A 511 14.57 -7.43 9.39
CA TYR A 511 14.35 -6.29 8.51
C TYR A 511 13.00 -6.29 7.81
N ALA A 512 12.21 -7.31 8.05
CA ALA A 512 10.83 -7.39 7.60
C ALA A 512 9.89 -7.39 8.82
N PRO A 513 9.44 -6.24 9.29
CA PRO A 513 8.63 -6.12 10.51
C PRO A 513 7.41 -7.03 10.53
N ASP A 514 6.81 -7.28 9.36
CA ASP A 514 5.64 -8.14 9.23
C ASP A 514 5.96 -9.61 9.55
N LEU A 515 7.19 -10.07 9.28
CA LEU A 515 7.63 -11.42 9.65
C LEU A 515 7.83 -11.55 11.16
N GLN A 516 8.36 -10.52 11.82
CA GLN A 516 8.55 -10.53 13.28
C GLN A 516 7.20 -10.69 14.00
N MET A 517 6.12 -10.17 13.42
CA MET A 517 4.78 -10.29 13.97
C MET A 517 4.24 -11.73 14.00
N LEU A 518 4.71 -12.63 13.17
CA LEU A 518 4.32 -14.05 13.21
C LEU A 518 4.86 -14.80 14.43
N GLY A 519 6.00 -14.38 14.97
CA GLY A 519 6.66 -15.04 16.08
C GLY A 519 6.39 -14.44 17.46
N LEU A 520 5.72 -13.30 17.53
CA LEU A 520 5.36 -12.68 18.80
C LEU A 520 4.17 -13.46 19.41
N LYS A 521 4.47 -14.50 20.18
CA LYS A 521 3.56 -14.93 21.23
C LYS A 521 3.22 -13.69 22.04
N LYS A 522 1.95 -13.49 22.37
CA LYS A 522 1.41 -12.46 23.26
C LYS A 522 2.28 -12.25 24.54
N SER A 523 3.39 -11.60 24.42
CA SER A 523 4.08 -10.96 25.51
C SER A 523 3.79 -9.48 25.40
N ASP A 524 2.62 -9.12 25.96
CA ASP A 524 1.99 -7.81 25.90
C ASP A 524 2.80 -6.68 26.56
N GLU A 525 3.98 -6.96 27.09
CA GLU A 525 4.70 -6.03 27.96
C GLU A 525 5.71 -5.10 27.25
N ARG A 526 6.16 -5.40 26.02
CA ARG A 526 7.15 -4.52 25.35
C ARG A 526 6.56 -3.42 24.45
N LEU A 527 5.32 -3.54 24.03
CA LEU A 527 4.66 -2.52 23.20
C LEU A 527 3.79 -1.55 24.00
N ALA A 528 3.48 -1.87 25.25
CA ALA A 528 2.80 -0.95 26.17
C ALA A 528 3.71 0.19 26.67
N ALA A 529 5.02 0.05 26.56
CA ALA A 529 5.97 1.04 27.05
C ALA A 529 6.08 2.31 26.18
N ASP A 530 5.71 2.25 24.89
CA ASP A 530 5.77 3.41 23.97
C ASP A 530 4.45 4.23 23.92
N ALA A 531 3.41 3.76 24.57
CA ALA A 531 2.20 4.54 24.85
C ALA A 531 2.33 5.28 26.20
N ALA A 532 3.44 5.98 26.41
CA ALA A 532 3.50 6.99 27.46
C ALA A 532 2.38 7.99 27.13
N LYS A 533 1.27 7.92 27.89
CA LYS A 533 0.18 8.87 27.82
C LYS A 533 0.80 10.25 27.99
N ASN A 534 0.63 11.13 27.01
CA ASN A 534 1.06 12.51 27.10
C ASN A 534 0.46 13.14 28.37
N SER A 535 1.21 13.22 29.46
CA SER A 535 0.71 13.75 30.75
C SER A 535 0.23 15.19 30.62
N ASP A 536 0.85 15.97 29.71
CA ASP A 536 0.67 17.41 29.56
C ASP A 536 -0.01 17.84 28.25
N GLY A 537 -0.63 16.90 27.53
CA GLY A 537 -1.28 17.18 26.24
C GLY A 537 -2.73 17.65 26.34
N PHE A 538 -3.38 17.90 25.21
CA PHE A 538 -4.75 18.38 25.07
C PHE A 538 -5.74 17.21 25.10
N GLU A 539 -6.67 17.20 26.06
CA GLU A 539 -7.62 16.13 26.28
C GLU A 539 -8.67 16.03 25.16
N ILE A 540 -8.90 14.83 24.68
CA ILE A 540 -9.99 14.51 23.76
C ILE A 540 -11.28 14.34 24.58
N LEU A 541 -12.24 15.23 24.37
CA LEU A 541 -13.56 15.17 25.00
C LEU A 541 -14.50 14.20 24.29
N GLU A 542 -14.38 14.14 22.94
CA GLU A 542 -15.19 13.27 22.11
C GLU A 542 -14.46 12.97 20.79
N ASN A 543 -14.61 11.76 20.30
CA ASN A 543 -14.24 11.35 18.95
C ASN A 543 -15.39 10.54 18.34
N LYS A 544 -16.07 11.10 17.36
CA LYS A 544 -17.24 10.51 16.70
C LYS A 544 -16.97 10.33 15.21
N MET A 545 -17.02 9.12 14.72
CA MET A 545 -17.04 8.87 13.28
C MET A 545 -18.39 9.27 12.69
N LEU A 546 -18.40 10.29 11.84
CA LEU A 546 -19.62 10.84 11.20
C LEU A 546 -20.02 10.01 9.97
N VAL A 547 -19.06 9.79 9.11
CA VAL A 547 -19.16 8.99 7.88
C VAL A 547 -17.84 8.22 7.72
N PRO A 548 -17.75 7.21 6.85
CA PRO A 548 -16.53 6.42 6.71
C PRO A 548 -15.27 7.28 6.56
N ASN A 549 -14.28 7.06 7.42
CA ASN A 549 -12.99 7.76 7.45
C ASN A 549 -13.04 9.25 7.86
N PHE A 550 -14.18 9.78 8.32
CA PHE A 550 -14.31 11.14 8.79
C PHE A 550 -14.72 11.16 10.26
N HIS A 551 -13.88 11.76 11.10
CA HIS A 551 -14.06 11.86 12.53
C HIS A 551 -14.28 13.30 12.96
N GLU A 552 -15.33 13.58 13.74
CA GLU A 552 -15.49 14.81 14.49
C GLU A 552 -14.74 14.64 15.80
N LEU A 553 -13.69 15.43 16.00
CA LEU A 553 -12.86 15.42 17.18
C LEU A 553 -13.11 16.68 18.01
N THR A 554 -13.55 16.52 19.26
CA THR A 554 -13.71 17.62 20.22
C THR A 554 -12.56 17.58 21.21
N VAL A 555 -11.84 18.71 21.33
CA VAL A 555 -10.62 18.80 22.13
C VAL A 555 -10.76 19.93 23.17
N LYS A 556 -10.37 19.66 24.42
CA LYS A 556 -10.31 20.67 25.47
C LYS A 556 -9.10 21.58 25.24
N ALA A 557 -9.36 22.82 24.87
CA ALA A 557 -8.35 23.83 24.54
C ALA A 557 -8.89 25.25 24.79
N PRO A 558 -9.01 25.69 26.06
CA PRO A 558 -9.66 26.97 26.42
C PRO A 558 -9.05 28.19 25.72
N GLU A 559 -7.73 28.27 25.67
CA GLU A 559 -7.04 29.40 25.02
C GLU A 559 -7.32 29.43 23.51
N ALA A 560 -7.32 28.27 22.84
CA ALA A 560 -7.65 28.21 21.42
C ALA A 560 -9.13 28.60 21.19
N ALA A 561 -10.05 28.12 22.03
CA ALA A 561 -11.47 28.41 21.91
C ALA A 561 -11.79 29.89 22.09
N LYS A 562 -11.09 30.59 23.02
CA LYS A 562 -11.25 32.01 23.28
C LYS A 562 -10.92 32.91 22.10
N PHE A 563 -9.93 32.54 21.30
CA PHE A 563 -9.41 33.35 20.19
C PHE A 563 -9.83 32.82 18.81
N ALA A 564 -10.52 31.70 18.74
CA ALA A 564 -10.96 31.10 17.47
C ALA A 564 -11.93 32.01 16.67
N LYS A 565 -11.68 32.09 15.37
CA LYS A 565 -12.50 32.84 14.40
C LYS A 565 -12.76 32.00 13.16
N PRO A 566 -13.82 32.28 12.39
CA PRO A 566 -14.10 31.56 11.14
C PRO A 566 -12.92 31.58 10.18
N GLY A 567 -12.64 30.45 9.54
CA GLY A 567 -11.59 30.32 8.55
C GLY A 567 -10.22 29.97 9.10
N GLN A 568 -10.00 29.99 10.42
CA GLN A 568 -8.74 29.62 11.03
C GLN A 568 -8.56 28.09 11.15
N PHE A 569 -7.33 27.68 11.44
CA PHE A 569 -6.94 26.28 11.60
C PHE A 569 -6.00 26.10 12.81
N ALA A 570 -5.70 24.86 13.17
CA ALA A 570 -4.66 24.55 14.15
C ALA A 570 -3.76 23.41 13.63
N ILE A 571 -2.53 23.37 14.09
CA ILE A 571 -1.61 22.23 13.89
C ILE A 571 -1.82 21.23 14.99
N LEU A 572 -2.08 19.98 14.64
CA LEU A 572 -2.25 18.87 15.58
C LEU A 572 -1.15 17.83 15.42
N MET A 573 -0.75 17.20 16.53
CA MET A 573 0.10 16.00 16.60
C MET A 573 -0.47 15.02 17.60
N ALA A 574 -0.60 13.75 17.22
CA ALA A 574 -1.08 12.69 18.12
C ALA A 574 -0.07 12.38 19.24
N ASN A 575 1.22 12.35 18.91
CA ASN A 575 2.33 12.12 19.84
C ASN A 575 3.58 12.93 19.38
N SER A 576 4.62 12.96 20.19
CA SER A 576 5.85 13.74 19.93
C SER A 576 6.59 13.32 18.65
N ASN A 577 6.38 12.12 18.16
CA ASN A 577 6.98 11.57 16.93
C ASN A 577 6.06 11.67 15.71
N SER A 578 4.83 12.18 15.87
CA SER A 578 3.89 12.41 14.77
C SER A 578 4.31 13.63 13.96
N GLU A 579 3.90 13.66 12.69
CA GLU A 579 4.08 14.84 11.85
C GLU A 579 3.08 15.93 12.24
N ARG A 580 3.49 17.17 12.05
CA ARG A 580 2.65 18.35 12.24
C ARG A 580 1.64 18.46 11.11
N SER A 581 0.35 18.43 11.42
CA SER A 581 -0.72 18.41 10.41
C SER A 581 -1.74 19.50 10.67
N PRO A 582 -2.09 20.34 9.67
CA PRO A 582 -3.08 21.39 9.80
C PRO A 582 -4.50 20.83 9.69
N PHE A 583 -5.39 21.31 10.57
CA PHE A 583 -6.83 21.02 10.54
C PHE A 583 -7.66 22.26 10.78
N THR A 584 -8.70 22.47 9.98
CA THR A 584 -9.60 23.61 10.10
C THR A 584 -10.38 23.57 11.41
N LEU A 585 -10.46 24.69 12.10
CA LEU A 585 -11.37 24.89 13.22
C LEU A 585 -12.80 25.01 12.68
N ILE A 586 -13.62 24.00 12.92
CA ILE A 586 -14.99 23.95 12.37
C ILE A 586 -16.04 24.47 13.36
N ASP A 587 -15.75 24.38 14.64
CA ASP A 587 -16.63 24.85 15.70
C ASP A 587 -15.83 25.04 17.00
N TRP A 588 -16.31 25.89 17.93
CA TRP A 588 -15.72 26.17 19.23
C TRP A 588 -16.72 26.74 20.20
N ASN A 589 -16.43 26.59 21.48
CA ASN A 589 -17.14 27.24 22.56
C ASN A 589 -16.12 27.80 23.57
N ALA A 590 -16.06 29.14 23.67
CA ALA A 590 -15.13 29.83 24.55
C ALA A 590 -15.46 29.63 26.05
N ASP A 591 -16.75 29.54 26.39
CA ASP A 591 -17.21 29.39 27.77
C ASP A 591 -16.91 27.99 28.33
N GLU A 592 -17.14 26.96 27.50
CA GLU A 592 -16.84 25.56 27.86
C GLU A 592 -15.39 25.17 27.55
N GLY A 593 -14.65 25.99 26.84
CA GLY A 593 -13.21 25.80 26.56
C GLY A 593 -12.87 24.65 25.61
N TRP A 594 -13.69 24.39 24.59
CA TRP A 594 -13.41 23.33 23.60
C TRP A 594 -13.41 23.86 22.16
N VAL A 595 -12.66 23.14 21.32
CA VAL A 595 -12.60 23.34 19.87
C VAL A 595 -12.90 22.02 19.12
N LYS A 596 -13.43 22.10 17.89
CA LYS A 596 -13.75 20.95 17.07
C LYS A 596 -13.03 20.95 15.72
N PHE A 597 -12.67 19.74 15.29
CA PHE A 597 -12.03 19.47 14.01
C PHE A 597 -12.72 18.33 13.28
N ILE A 598 -12.63 18.32 11.95
CA ILE A 598 -12.87 17.12 11.15
C ILE A 598 -11.53 16.51 10.74
N ILE A 599 -11.35 15.26 11.11
CA ILE A 599 -10.17 14.48 10.76
C ILE A 599 -10.56 13.48 9.68
N GLU A 600 -10.10 13.73 8.46
CA GLU A 600 -10.21 12.75 7.36
C GLU A 600 -9.00 11.82 7.40
N GLU A 601 -9.22 10.52 7.57
CA GLU A 601 -8.15 9.52 7.58
C GLU A 601 -7.58 9.32 6.16
N VAL A 602 -6.55 10.05 5.79
CA VAL A 602 -5.90 9.97 4.47
C VAL A 602 -4.48 9.44 4.50
N GLY A 603 -3.75 9.68 5.58
CA GLY A 603 -2.35 9.33 5.76
C GLY A 603 -2.04 8.88 7.17
N ARG A 604 -0.74 8.69 7.47
CA ARG A 604 -0.27 8.25 8.77
C ARG A 604 -0.75 9.17 9.90
N SER A 605 -0.43 10.45 9.82
CA SER A 605 -0.69 11.42 10.89
C SER A 605 -2.19 11.58 11.17
N SER A 606 -3.01 11.70 10.13
CA SER A 606 -4.47 11.79 10.30
C SER A 606 -5.07 10.50 10.88
N ALA A 607 -4.55 9.32 10.51
CA ALA A 607 -4.98 8.05 11.08
C ALA A 607 -4.55 7.90 12.55
N GLU A 608 -3.39 8.41 12.95
CA GLU A 608 -2.94 8.48 14.35
C GLU A 608 -3.88 9.35 15.19
N ILE A 609 -4.22 10.55 14.72
CA ILE A 609 -5.13 11.46 15.40
C ILE A 609 -6.55 10.85 15.48
N ALA A 610 -7.07 10.33 14.37
CA ALA A 610 -8.41 9.71 14.32
C ALA A 610 -8.56 8.48 15.24
N SER A 611 -7.45 7.84 15.62
CA SER A 611 -7.46 6.68 16.52
C SER A 611 -7.56 7.03 18.00
N LEU A 612 -7.32 8.29 18.39
CA LEU A 612 -7.43 8.73 19.77
C LEU A 612 -8.89 8.65 20.24
N GLN A 613 -9.09 8.20 21.47
CA GLN A 613 -10.40 8.04 22.08
C GLN A 613 -10.66 9.13 23.12
N LYS A 614 -11.92 9.24 23.57
CA LYS A 614 -12.27 10.11 24.72
C LYS A 614 -11.36 9.80 25.93
N GLY A 615 -10.76 10.84 26.49
CA GLY A 615 -9.81 10.78 27.59
C GLY A 615 -8.33 10.61 27.17
N ASP A 616 -8.05 10.27 25.91
CA ASP A 616 -6.70 10.35 25.37
C ASP A 616 -6.29 11.83 25.20
N ARG A 617 -4.99 12.06 24.93
CA ARG A 617 -4.46 13.42 24.77
C ARG A 617 -3.67 13.58 23.48
N LEU A 618 -3.91 14.67 22.75
CA LEU A 618 -3.02 15.15 21.70
C LEU A 618 -1.74 15.70 22.33
N ALA A 619 -0.58 15.38 21.76
CA ALA A 619 0.69 15.95 22.21
C ALA A 619 0.79 17.45 21.89
N VAL A 620 0.25 17.87 20.75
CA VAL A 620 0.29 19.27 20.31
C VAL A 620 -1.05 19.70 19.73
N LEU A 621 -1.51 20.87 20.15
CA LEU A 621 -2.51 21.70 19.51
C LEU A 621 -1.96 23.13 19.48
N SER A 622 -1.50 23.57 18.31
CA SER A 622 -0.96 24.91 18.10
C SER A 622 -1.92 25.70 17.23
N GLY A 623 -2.60 26.67 17.81
CA GLY A 623 -3.62 27.47 17.14
C GLY A 623 -4.45 28.30 18.12
N PRO A 624 -5.37 29.14 17.61
CA PRO A 624 -5.75 29.31 16.20
C PRO A 624 -4.64 29.98 15.37
N LEU A 625 -4.48 29.50 14.12
CA LEU A 625 -3.50 29.99 13.16
C LEU A 625 -4.19 30.47 11.87
N GLY A 626 -3.47 31.22 11.10
CA GLY A 626 -3.94 31.80 9.83
C GLY A 626 -4.74 33.07 10.05
N THR A 627 -4.83 33.88 9.00
CA THR A 627 -5.66 35.08 8.99
C THR A 627 -7.13 34.65 8.92
N PRO A 628 -7.97 35.05 9.89
CA PRO A 628 -9.40 34.76 9.84
C PRO A 628 -10.04 35.39 8.60
N LEU A 629 -11.12 34.79 8.12
CA LEU A 629 -11.93 35.42 7.07
C LEU A 629 -12.44 36.75 7.58
N ASP A 630 -12.21 37.81 6.82
CA ASP A 630 -12.68 39.14 7.18
C ASP A 630 -14.20 39.20 7.06
N MET A 631 -14.88 39.15 8.20
CA MET A 631 -16.33 39.13 8.25
C MET A 631 -16.96 40.50 8.02
N GLU A 632 -16.20 41.60 8.08
CA GLU A 632 -16.69 42.95 7.86
C GLU A 632 -16.99 43.26 6.39
N GLN A 633 -16.40 42.53 5.47
CA GLN A 633 -16.70 42.66 4.03
C GLN A 633 -18.13 42.21 3.70
N PHE A 634 -18.74 41.29 4.51
CA PHE A 634 -20.09 40.79 4.29
C PHE A 634 -21.13 41.72 4.92
N LYS A 635 -21.85 42.43 4.09
CA LYS A 635 -22.83 43.43 4.51
C LYS A 635 -24.17 42.79 4.93
N PRO A 636 -24.83 43.28 5.98
CA PRO A 636 -26.22 42.85 6.27
C PRO A 636 -27.13 43.01 5.06
N GLY A 637 -27.86 41.93 4.74
CA GLY A 637 -28.72 41.89 3.55
C GLY A 637 -28.05 41.41 2.27
N SER A 638 -26.69 41.31 2.21
CA SER A 638 -26.04 40.64 1.10
C SER A 638 -26.34 39.14 1.05
N LYS A 639 -26.03 38.52 -0.08
CA LYS A 639 -26.25 37.08 -0.32
C LYS A 639 -24.94 36.37 -0.53
N ALA A 640 -24.65 35.33 0.26
CA ALA A 640 -23.47 34.50 0.17
C ALA A 640 -23.77 33.06 -0.25
N LEU A 641 -23.02 32.54 -1.21
CA LEU A 641 -23.03 31.12 -1.60
C LEU A 641 -21.83 30.40 -1.02
N LEU A 642 -22.06 29.42 -0.17
CA LEU A 642 -21.03 28.61 0.45
C LEU A 642 -20.97 27.24 -0.22
N LEU A 643 -19.84 26.87 -0.79
CA LEU A 643 -19.61 25.61 -1.49
C LEU A 643 -18.73 24.71 -0.64
N GLY A 644 -19.29 23.62 -0.11
CA GLY A 644 -18.58 22.66 0.78
C GLY A 644 -18.45 21.27 0.18
N GLY A 645 -17.21 20.80 -0.08
CA GLY A 645 -16.96 19.45 -0.59
C GLY A 645 -16.01 18.63 0.29
N CYS A 646 -16.30 17.35 0.47
CA CYS A 646 -15.50 16.44 1.31
C CYS A 646 -15.38 16.98 2.75
N TYR A 647 -14.13 17.25 3.22
CA TYR A 647 -13.89 17.88 4.55
C TYR A 647 -14.41 19.33 4.61
N GLY A 648 -14.59 20.00 3.49
CA GLY A 648 -15.13 21.34 3.38
C GLY A 648 -16.59 21.46 3.82
N ILE A 649 -17.37 20.39 3.83
CA ILE A 649 -18.77 20.37 4.29
C ILE A 649 -18.89 20.96 5.71
N ALA A 650 -18.03 20.52 6.66
CA ALA A 650 -18.05 21.07 8.00
C ALA A 650 -17.30 22.41 8.11
N ALA A 651 -16.32 22.65 7.24
CA ALA A 651 -15.56 23.89 7.29
C ALA A 651 -16.43 25.14 6.98
N ILE A 652 -17.42 25.01 6.11
CA ILE A 652 -18.35 26.11 5.83
C ILE A 652 -19.35 26.35 6.97
N TYR A 653 -19.51 25.43 7.94
CA TYR A 653 -20.49 25.57 9.02
C TYR A 653 -20.22 26.80 9.91
N SER A 654 -18.98 26.98 10.37
CA SER A 654 -18.63 28.14 11.22
C SER A 654 -18.79 29.47 10.46
N ILE A 655 -18.52 29.48 9.16
CA ILE A 655 -18.69 30.64 8.28
C ILE A 655 -20.18 30.92 8.13
N ALA A 656 -21.01 29.95 7.77
CA ALA A 656 -22.46 30.11 7.62
C ALA A 656 -23.10 30.65 8.89
N ARG A 657 -22.73 30.07 10.05
CA ARG A 657 -23.24 30.49 11.36
C ARG A 657 -22.94 31.96 11.64
N GLU A 658 -21.74 32.43 11.33
CA GLU A 658 -21.35 33.81 11.60
C GLU A 658 -21.97 34.79 10.62
N LEU A 659 -22.06 34.45 9.33
CA LEU A 659 -22.74 35.25 8.31
C LEU A 659 -24.24 35.43 8.64
N LYS A 660 -24.92 34.35 9.04
CA LYS A 660 -26.31 34.40 9.43
C LYS A 660 -26.55 35.32 10.64
N LYS A 661 -25.67 35.30 11.66
CA LYS A 661 -25.73 36.23 12.79
C LYS A 661 -25.62 37.70 12.36
N ARG A 662 -24.90 37.96 11.26
CA ARG A 662 -24.69 39.30 10.71
C ARG A 662 -25.84 39.74 9.79
N GLY A 663 -26.85 38.91 9.56
CA GLY A 663 -27.97 39.20 8.69
C GLY A 663 -27.69 39.07 7.19
N VAL A 664 -26.65 38.31 6.84
CA VAL A 664 -26.37 37.89 5.45
C VAL A 664 -27.29 36.70 5.09
N LYS A 665 -27.85 36.70 3.89
CA LYS A 665 -28.59 35.54 3.35
C LYS A 665 -27.64 34.46 2.89
N VAL A 666 -27.65 33.34 3.56
CA VAL A 666 -26.72 32.23 3.33
C VAL A 666 -27.38 31.09 2.57
N VAL A 667 -26.84 30.77 1.41
CA VAL A 667 -27.12 29.53 0.68
C VAL A 667 -25.91 28.62 0.80
N SER A 668 -26.09 27.43 1.36
CA SER A 668 -25.04 26.41 1.45
C SER A 668 -25.28 25.33 0.41
N ALA A 669 -24.27 25.00 -0.39
CA ALA A 669 -24.28 23.89 -1.33
C ALA A 669 -23.20 22.89 -0.90
N ILE A 670 -23.60 21.67 -0.62
CA ILE A 670 -22.68 20.61 -0.19
C ILE A 670 -22.61 19.48 -1.20
N GLU A 671 -21.40 18.92 -1.35
CA GLU A 671 -21.19 17.79 -2.23
C GLU A 671 -20.44 16.64 -1.57
N ALA A 672 -20.88 15.43 -1.90
CA ALA A 672 -20.16 14.21 -1.58
C ALA A 672 -20.13 13.26 -2.79
N SER A 673 -19.32 12.21 -2.70
CA SER A 673 -19.27 11.18 -3.75
C SER A 673 -20.56 10.35 -3.80
N SER A 674 -21.22 10.16 -2.66
CA SER A 674 -22.44 9.39 -2.47
C SER A 674 -23.16 9.81 -1.19
N SER A 675 -24.42 9.41 -1.03
CA SER A 675 -25.26 9.71 0.14
C SER A 675 -24.62 9.26 1.46
N TYR A 676 -23.94 8.12 1.48
CA TYR A 676 -23.27 7.62 2.69
C TYR A 676 -22.02 8.43 3.12
N MET A 677 -21.63 9.42 2.33
CA MET A 677 -20.52 10.36 2.64
C MET A 677 -21.02 11.75 3.00
N LEU A 678 -22.33 11.99 3.02
CA LEU A 678 -22.93 13.26 3.43
C LEU A 678 -23.02 13.32 4.97
N TYR A 679 -22.63 14.43 5.52
CA TYR A 679 -22.71 14.71 6.95
C TYR A 679 -23.00 16.20 7.18
N TYR A 680 -23.35 16.60 8.39
CA TYR A 680 -23.66 17.98 8.76
C TYR A 680 -24.88 18.61 8.06
N LYS A 681 -25.73 17.84 7.41
CA LYS A 681 -26.92 18.38 6.72
C LYS A 681 -27.82 19.17 7.68
N ASP A 682 -28.18 18.57 8.80
CA ASP A 682 -29.06 19.20 9.78
C ASP A 682 -28.43 20.48 10.35
N LYS A 683 -27.17 20.42 10.78
CA LYS A 683 -26.43 21.57 11.31
C LYS A 683 -26.33 22.72 10.29
N LEU A 684 -26.08 22.40 9.01
CA LEU A 684 -26.01 23.42 7.97
C LEU A 684 -27.38 24.00 7.61
N SER A 685 -28.46 23.18 7.67
CA SER A 685 -29.82 23.67 7.47
C SER A 685 -30.25 24.68 8.56
N GLU A 686 -29.74 24.52 9.80
CA GLU A 686 -30.02 25.45 10.89
C GLU A 686 -29.39 26.82 10.69
N VAL A 687 -28.23 26.87 10.05
CA VAL A 687 -27.39 28.09 9.87
C VAL A 687 -27.45 28.66 8.45
N SER A 688 -28.22 28.07 7.56
CA SER A 688 -28.42 28.52 6.17
C SER A 688 -29.87 28.88 5.92
N ASP A 689 -30.15 29.74 4.97
CA ASP A 689 -31.52 30.04 4.51
C ASP A 689 -31.97 29.00 3.48
N GLU A 690 -30.99 28.38 2.79
CA GLU A 690 -31.23 27.28 1.85
C GLU A 690 -30.03 26.32 1.89
N LEU A 691 -30.30 25.01 1.85
CA LEU A 691 -29.29 23.96 1.73
C LEU A 691 -29.49 23.17 0.43
N MET A 692 -28.54 23.24 -0.46
CA MET A 692 -28.48 22.45 -1.69
C MET A 692 -27.57 21.24 -1.50
N VAL A 693 -28.06 20.04 -1.79
CA VAL A 693 -27.32 18.79 -1.62
C VAL A 693 -27.02 18.18 -2.98
N PHE A 694 -25.76 17.82 -3.20
CA PHE A 694 -25.27 17.17 -4.41
C PHE A 694 -24.55 15.88 -4.09
N THR A 695 -24.82 14.83 -4.88
CA THR A 695 -24.00 13.61 -4.86
C THR A 695 -23.53 13.27 -6.27
N ARG A 696 -22.25 12.86 -6.38
CA ARG A 696 -21.66 12.55 -7.68
C ARG A 696 -22.34 11.38 -8.39
N ASP A 697 -22.90 10.46 -7.64
CA ASP A 697 -23.64 9.30 -8.14
C ASP A 697 -25.16 9.49 -8.21
N GLY A 698 -25.69 10.62 -7.74
CA GLY A 698 -27.13 10.89 -7.72
C GLY A 698 -27.90 10.15 -6.61
N SER A 699 -27.20 9.55 -5.64
CA SER A 699 -27.84 8.75 -4.57
C SER A 699 -28.61 9.58 -3.55
N GLU A 700 -28.36 10.89 -3.46
CA GLU A 700 -29.14 11.85 -2.66
C GLU A 700 -29.00 13.25 -3.23
N GLY A 701 -30.08 14.03 -3.18
CA GLY A 701 -30.14 15.37 -3.73
C GLY A 701 -30.00 15.38 -5.25
N ARG A 702 -29.27 16.35 -5.79
CA ARG A 702 -29.05 16.49 -7.22
C ARG A 702 -27.77 15.76 -7.63
N LYS A 703 -27.79 15.09 -8.77
CA LYS A 703 -26.58 14.48 -9.35
C LYS A 703 -25.62 15.56 -9.83
N GLY A 704 -24.34 15.49 -9.41
CA GLY A 704 -23.31 16.46 -9.76
C GLY A 704 -22.48 16.93 -8.57
N GLY A 705 -22.08 18.18 -8.56
CA GLY A 705 -21.30 18.78 -7.50
C GLY A 705 -21.68 20.23 -7.20
N CYS A 706 -21.10 20.83 -6.16
CA CYS A 706 -21.32 22.20 -5.75
C CYS A 706 -21.13 23.22 -6.89
N ILE A 707 -20.27 22.89 -7.85
CA ILE A 707 -20.04 23.70 -9.05
C ILE A 707 -21.35 23.95 -9.83
N ASN A 708 -22.30 23.01 -9.82
CA ASN A 708 -23.57 23.18 -10.51
C ASN A 708 -24.42 24.30 -9.86
N ALA A 709 -24.40 24.42 -8.53
CA ALA A 709 -25.05 25.54 -7.83
C ALA A 709 -24.45 26.88 -8.27
N MET A 710 -23.12 26.96 -8.35
CA MET A 710 -22.42 28.17 -8.77
C MET A 710 -22.72 28.52 -10.25
N GLN A 711 -22.72 27.54 -11.15
CA GLN A 711 -22.99 27.77 -12.56
C GLN A 711 -24.44 28.23 -12.84
N GLU A 712 -25.39 27.66 -12.10
CA GLU A 712 -26.82 27.96 -12.31
C GLU A 712 -27.26 29.29 -11.66
N ARG A 713 -26.69 29.58 -10.50
CA ARG A 713 -27.19 30.66 -9.64
C ARG A 713 -26.10 31.65 -9.16
N GLY A 714 -24.80 31.43 -9.55
CA GLY A 714 -23.69 32.24 -9.06
C GLY A 714 -23.89 33.74 -9.20
N GLY A 715 -24.54 34.20 -10.26
CA GLY A 715 -24.87 35.60 -10.50
C GLY A 715 -25.93 36.21 -9.57
N GLU A 716 -26.58 35.43 -8.70
CA GLU A 716 -27.54 35.93 -7.69
C GLU A 716 -26.87 36.38 -6.37
N PHE A 717 -25.56 36.10 -6.22
CA PHE A 717 -24.81 36.28 -4.97
C PHE A 717 -23.79 37.40 -5.08
N ASP A 718 -23.56 38.07 -3.98
CA ASP A 718 -22.54 39.06 -3.82
C ASP A 718 -21.18 38.43 -3.53
N GLU A 719 -21.18 37.31 -2.77
CA GLU A 719 -19.97 36.56 -2.39
C GLU A 719 -20.14 35.05 -2.59
N ILE A 720 -19.05 34.40 -3.01
CA ILE A 720 -18.96 32.94 -3.15
C ILE A 720 -17.72 32.44 -2.40
N ILE A 721 -17.91 31.46 -1.53
CA ILE A 721 -16.81 30.85 -0.76
C ILE A 721 -16.75 29.34 -1.05
N ALA A 722 -15.63 28.86 -1.59
CA ALA A 722 -15.40 27.45 -1.90
C ALA A 722 -14.40 26.79 -0.94
N VAL A 723 -14.83 25.74 -0.25
CA VAL A 723 -13.97 24.96 0.66
C VAL A 723 -14.08 23.48 0.33
N GLY A 724 -12.96 22.85 0.00
CA GLY A 724 -12.96 21.46 -0.36
C GLY A 724 -11.62 20.98 -0.93
N CYS A 725 -11.64 19.87 -1.67
CA CYS A 725 -10.42 19.38 -2.30
C CYS A 725 -9.96 20.32 -3.43
N VAL A 726 -8.64 20.31 -3.72
CA VAL A 726 -8.05 21.16 -4.77
C VAL A 726 -8.77 20.99 -6.11
N PHE A 727 -9.14 19.77 -6.47
CA PHE A 727 -9.90 19.51 -7.70
C PHE A 727 -11.22 20.27 -7.75
N MET A 728 -12.02 20.26 -6.68
CA MET A 728 -13.27 21.02 -6.62
C MET A 728 -13.01 22.53 -6.74
N MET A 729 -12.07 23.06 -5.97
CA MET A 729 -11.74 24.49 -6.00
C MET A 729 -11.22 24.93 -7.38
N LYS A 730 -10.39 24.12 -8.02
CA LYS A 730 -9.92 24.34 -9.39
C LYS A 730 -11.08 24.37 -10.40
N GLN A 731 -12.05 23.45 -10.28
CA GLN A 731 -13.24 23.48 -11.11
C GLN A 731 -14.06 24.75 -10.87
N CYS A 732 -14.24 25.16 -9.61
CA CYS A 732 -14.90 26.42 -9.29
C CYS A 732 -14.19 27.62 -9.92
N ALA A 733 -12.84 27.69 -9.83
CA ALA A 733 -12.08 28.77 -10.45
C ALA A 733 -12.21 28.80 -11.99
N SER A 734 -12.17 27.63 -12.64
CA SER A 734 -12.25 27.53 -14.11
C SER A 734 -13.61 27.84 -14.71
N LYS A 735 -14.67 27.71 -13.91
CA LYS A 735 -16.08 27.89 -14.32
C LYS A 735 -16.77 29.01 -13.56
N ALA A 736 -15.99 29.88 -12.91
CA ALA A 736 -16.49 31.03 -12.18
C ALA A 736 -17.29 31.98 -13.10
N PRO A 737 -18.35 32.60 -12.58
CA PRO A 737 -19.02 33.67 -13.33
C PRO A 737 -18.02 34.80 -13.65
N VAL A 738 -17.99 35.23 -14.91
CA VAL A 738 -17.16 36.38 -15.32
C VAL A 738 -17.89 37.65 -14.89
N SER A 739 -17.63 38.11 -13.67
CA SER A 739 -18.22 39.34 -13.13
C SER A 739 -17.29 39.92 -12.09
N ASP A 740 -16.91 41.21 -12.27
CA ASP A 740 -16.09 41.96 -11.31
C ASP A 740 -16.88 42.34 -10.04
N SER A 741 -18.20 42.12 -10.03
CA SER A 741 -19.08 42.44 -8.90
C SER A 741 -19.22 41.36 -7.87
N ILE A 742 -18.68 40.14 -8.13
CA ILE A 742 -18.79 38.98 -7.22
C ILE A 742 -17.45 38.70 -6.57
N ASP A 743 -17.41 38.77 -5.24
CA ASP A 743 -16.20 38.39 -4.51
C ASP A 743 -16.15 36.88 -4.28
N MET A 744 -15.12 36.23 -4.84
CA MET A 744 -14.96 34.80 -4.77
C MET A 744 -13.71 34.39 -3.99
N PHE A 745 -13.89 33.56 -2.97
CA PHE A 745 -12.82 33.09 -2.09
C PHE A 745 -12.73 31.55 -2.08
N CYS A 746 -11.51 31.07 -1.81
CA CYS A 746 -11.32 29.64 -1.51
C CYS A 746 -10.35 29.45 -0.36
N SER A 747 -10.54 28.37 0.41
CA SER A 747 -9.65 27.99 1.50
C SER A 747 -8.60 26.99 1.01
N LEU A 748 -7.33 27.42 0.92
CA LEU A 748 -6.25 26.59 0.42
C LEU A 748 -5.66 25.68 1.51
N ASN A 749 -5.27 24.47 1.08
CA ASN A 749 -4.68 23.45 1.95
C ASN A 749 -3.33 22.93 1.41
N PRO A 750 -2.31 23.78 1.26
CA PRO A 750 -0.96 23.34 0.92
C PRO A 750 -0.36 22.50 2.06
N ILE A 751 0.81 21.92 1.81
CA ILE A 751 1.61 21.30 2.88
C ILE A 751 2.01 22.40 3.87
N MET A 752 1.69 22.22 5.15
CA MET A 752 2.06 23.12 6.24
C MET A 752 2.82 22.34 7.32
N VAL A 753 3.89 22.91 7.86
CA VAL A 753 4.73 22.28 8.87
C VAL A 753 4.73 23.08 10.17
N ASP A 754 5.21 24.32 10.16
CA ASP A 754 5.28 25.16 11.36
C ASP A 754 3.99 25.94 11.63
N GLY A 755 3.27 26.35 10.61
CA GLY A 755 2.05 27.14 10.70
C GLY A 755 2.27 28.63 10.98
N THR A 756 3.52 29.13 11.02
CA THR A 756 3.89 30.50 11.40
C THR A 756 4.61 31.27 10.29
N GLY A 757 4.79 30.67 9.13
CA GLY A 757 5.44 31.29 7.98
C GLY A 757 6.97 31.11 7.91
N MET A 758 7.60 30.57 8.96
CA MET A 758 9.07 30.45 9.01
C MET A 758 9.64 29.42 8.04
N CYS A 759 9.00 28.24 7.92
CA CYS A 759 9.55 27.15 7.10
C CYS A 759 9.31 27.31 5.60
N GLY A 760 8.41 28.19 5.18
CA GLY A 760 8.06 28.39 3.77
C GLY A 760 7.42 27.22 3.03
N ALA A 761 7.03 26.13 3.74
CA ALA A 761 6.42 24.95 3.11
C ALA A 761 5.06 25.24 2.47
N CYS A 762 4.29 26.16 3.05
CA CYS A 762 2.93 26.51 2.64
C CYS A 762 2.83 27.59 1.55
N ARG A 763 3.91 27.82 0.81
CA ARG A 763 3.91 28.80 -0.30
C ARG A 763 2.88 28.43 -1.35
N VAL A 764 2.15 29.44 -1.83
CA VAL A 764 1.17 29.37 -2.91
C VAL A 764 1.33 30.61 -3.78
N THR A 765 1.09 30.51 -5.07
CA THR A 765 1.08 31.66 -5.96
C THR A 765 -0.35 32.18 -6.11
N VAL A 766 -0.56 33.45 -5.75
CA VAL A 766 -1.84 34.15 -5.83
C VAL A 766 -1.64 35.51 -6.53
N GLY A 767 -2.29 35.73 -7.66
CA GLY A 767 -2.13 36.95 -8.46
C GLY A 767 -0.70 37.14 -8.99
N GLY A 768 0.06 36.08 -9.20
CA GLY A 768 1.47 36.12 -9.61
C GLY A 768 2.46 36.35 -8.46
N GLU A 769 2.00 36.55 -7.22
CA GLU A 769 2.85 36.72 -6.04
C GLU A 769 2.90 35.47 -5.19
N THR A 770 4.05 35.24 -4.57
CA THR A 770 4.20 34.17 -3.56
C THR A 770 3.61 34.62 -2.24
N LYS A 771 2.65 33.85 -1.72
CA LYS A 771 1.99 34.04 -0.43
C LYS A 771 2.23 32.82 0.48
N PHE A 772 2.17 33.03 1.80
CA PHE A 772 2.27 31.96 2.78
C PHE A 772 0.88 31.64 3.35
N ALA A 773 0.28 30.55 2.93
CA ALA A 773 -1.10 30.22 3.28
C ALA A 773 -1.33 30.06 4.80
N CYS A 774 -0.31 29.77 5.59
CA CYS A 774 -0.42 29.71 7.05
C CYS A 774 -0.41 31.07 7.75
N VAL A 775 -0.05 32.16 7.06
CA VAL A 775 0.02 33.53 7.64
C VAL A 775 -0.97 34.45 6.93
N GLU A 776 -0.85 34.57 5.59
CA GLU A 776 -1.67 35.49 4.77
C GLU A 776 -3.03 34.88 4.38
N GLY A 777 -3.15 33.53 4.49
CA GLY A 777 -4.35 32.72 4.24
C GLY A 777 -4.92 32.12 5.52
N PRO A 778 -5.70 31.03 5.39
CA PRO A 778 -5.82 30.15 4.21
C PRO A 778 -6.80 30.63 3.12
N PHE A 779 -7.55 31.69 3.34
CA PHE A 779 -8.51 32.22 2.35
C PHE A 779 -7.84 33.17 1.39
N PHE A 780 -8.04 32.94 0.10
CA PHE A 780 -7.54 33.77 -1.00
C PHE A 780 -8.61 33.91 -2.08
N ARG A 781 -8.45 34.93 -2.92
CA ARG A 781 -9.27 35.15 -4.10
C ARG A 781 -9.17 33.93 -5.02
N LEU A 782 -10.32 33.25 -5.26
CA LEU A 782 -10.42 32.02 -6.03
C LEU A 782 -9.87 32.19 -7.47
N ASP A 783 -10.13 33.33 -8.10
CA ASP A 783 -9.74 33.68 -9.46
C ASP A 783 -8.23 33.98 -9.62
N LYS A 784 -7.50 34.20 -8.52
CA LYS A 784 -6.08 34.56 -8.51
C LYS A 784 -5.13 33.41 -8.16
N VAL A 785 -5.64 32.25 -7.75
CA VAL A 785 -4.81 31.11 -7.30
C VAL A 785 -4.25 30.33 -8.49
N ASP A 786 -2.94 30.04 -8.45
CA ASP A 786 -2.32 29.04 -9.33
C ASP A 786 -2.53 27.64 -8.78
N PHE A 787 -3.63 27.00 -9.20
CA PHE A 787 -3.97 25.63 -8.77
C PHE A 787 -3.04 24.56 -9.35
N ASP A 788 -2.36 24.82 -10.46
CA ASP A 788 -1.42 23.86 -11.06
C ASP A 788 -0.13 23.79 -10.25
N GLU A 789 0.40 24.94 -9.82
CA GLU A 789 1.52 24.96 -8.88
C GLU A 789 1.15 24.29 -7.55
N LEU A 790 -0.01 24.64 -6.97
CA LEU A 790 -0.49 24.06 -5.72
C LEU A 790 -0.56 22.52 -5.81
N SER A 791 -1.11 21.98 -6.89
CA SER A 791 -1.19 20.53 -7.13
C SER A 791 0.19 19.87 -7.22
N LYS A 792 1.14 20.50 -7.92
CA LYS A 792 2.53 20.01 -8.03
C LYS A 792 3.22 19.99 -6.67
N ARG A 793 3.10 21.07 -5.89
CA ARG A 793 3.72 21.18 -4.56
C ARG A 793 3.16 20.16 -3.57
N ARG A 794 1.85 19.92 -3.56
CA ARG A 794 1.21 18.89 -2.72
C ARG A 794 1.68 17.47 -3.03
N SER A 795 2.22 17.25 -4.20
CA SER A 795 2.75 15.93 -4.62
C SER A 795 4.22 15.71 -4.25
N ALA A 796 4.91 16.70 -3.68
CA ALA A 796 6.37 16.68 -3.49
C ALA A 796 6.88 15.53 -2.60
N TYR A 797 6.15 15.17 -1.53
CA TYR A 797 6.56 14.14 -0.57
C TYR A 797 5.82 12.81 -0.72
N ARG A 798 5.11 12.63 -1.81
CA ARG A 798 4.21 11.51 -2.03
C ARG A 798 4.85 10.12 -1.86
N LEU A 799 6.08 9.92 -2.32
CA LEU A 799 6.78 8.65 -2.14
C LEU A 799 7.07 8.36 -0.67
N LEU A 800 7.46 9.39 0.09
CA LEU A 800 7.73 9.26 1.52
C LEU A 800 6.44 8.98 2.30
N GLU A 801 5.33 9.61 1.93
CA GLU A 801 4.00 9.33 2.49
C GLU A 801 3.59 7.88 2.27
N VAL A 802 3.77 7.37 1.04
CA VAL A 802 3.52 5.96 0.70
C VAL A 802 4.39 5.02 1.52
N GLU A 803 5.68 5.31 1.68
CA GLU A 803 6.61 4.49 2.45
C GLU A 803 6.34 4.52 3.97
N ALA A 804 5.75 5.60 4.48
CA ALA A 804 5.39 5.73 5.89
C ALA A 804 4.17 4.88 6.29
N MET A 805 3.24 4.64 5.36
CA MET A 805 1.95 3.96 5.65
C MET A 805 2.09 2.51 6.15
N PRO A 806 2.84 1.62 5.48
CA PRO A 806 2.96 0.24 5.92
C PRO A 806 3.54 0.13 7.34
N ARG A 807 4.54 0.95 7.64
CA ARG A 807 5.20 0.97 8.97
C ARG A 807 4.23 1.36 10.07
N HIS A 808 3.40 2.36 9.83
CA HIS A 808 2.40 2.80 10.79
C HIS A 808 1.31 1.75 11.03
N LEU A 809 0.78 1.16 9.98
CA LEU A 809 -0.28 0.15 10.08
C LEU A 809 0.19 -1.10 10.83
N ASN A 810 1.45 -1.50 10.65
CA ASN A 810 2.03 -2.62 11.37
C ASN A 810 2.20 -2.35 12.87
N SER A 811 2.53 -1.12 13.27
CA SER A 811 2.62 -0.75 14.68
C SER A 811 1.26 -0.77 15.40
N LYS A 812 0.15 -0.56 14.68
CA LYS A 812 -1.22 -0.50 15.26
C LYS A 812 -1.96 -1.84 15.29
N CYS A 813 -1.56 -2.85 14.54
CA CYS A 813 -2.23 -4.16 14.58
C CYS A 813 -2.24 -4.82 15.97
N TYR A 814 -1.39 -4.36 16.88
CA TYR A 814 -1.31 -4.86 18.25
C TYR A 814 -2.08 -4.04 19.29
N GLN A 815 -2.56 -2.83 18.95
CA GLN A 815 -3.26 -1.93 19.88
C GLN A 815 -4.78 -2.06 19.85
N SER A 816 -5.36 -2.84 18.95
CA SER A 816 -6.82 -2.95 18.77
C SER A 816 -7.39 -4.26 19.31
N LYS A 817 -6.95 -4.69 20.50
CA LYS A 817 -7.62 -5.73 21.28
C LYS A 817 -7.89 -5.24 22.67
#